data_2b487b11cac8db481b400526763bb856
#
_entry.id   2b487b11cac8db481b400526763bb856
#
_cell.length_a   1.000
_cell.length_b   1.000
_cell.length_c   1.000
_cell.angle_alpha   90.00
_cell.angle_beta   90.00
_cell.angle_gamma   90.00
#
_symmetry.space_group_name_H-M   'P 1'
#
loop_
_entity.id
_entity.type
_entity.pdbx_description
1 polymer ?
#
loop_
_entity_poly.entity_id
_entity_poly.type
_entity_poly.pdbx_seq_one_letter_code
_entity_poly.pdbx_strand_id
1 'polypeptide(L)'
;MVVLSKPIAAVVVFINLVSAQSFQRLGACPDLGCILPPDQADFLAGQRFDIRLEVHAPVNGSEATGNPNPDENFEFTIERVGGHRGILSGSKWFKIAEPKLEKWTFGWFEDYFARDAGKPSIVNVASKAYRKVYLEEAGEYKATLKYDGKTTTAVWTVRKMEEVRKTRNILFFIGDGMTTNMITAARLIGHKSKNGKYQSKMAMDKFPVLGHAMTHSVDTFITDSANSATALYTGHKTTVNALGAYVDSSPSVFDDPKIESIVEIFYRVYRGHVGIVSTAAVADATPAGLTAHTRDRNQYPYCVDSFLHGTTNYSWVDWHGPDVLFGGGAEQFYAGGRTYQNKDYYKEFAKEGYGVYLNNTSLQTAPNTERALGIFSVSHMSKWLDRNVWKENLENQGNHPSGNKASATDQPGLKEMTLKAIDILHTRSKADKRHSSQGWFLMSEAASIDKMMHLLDYDRALGDLLEFDDTIKASIEKLKELGELSKTLIVVTADHGHGFDVMGSVDTKYMAAQTDQRKKRNAVGVYEQSGLSEYINTGDLTYTEGSHFPTNWTPRYALFAGTAASTDRRENYRVHQGGPRLPTTNTPGRASDDYYANDKDGQPDGFVVNGTLPLDQSQGVHSLTDVPVFAMGPCQELFGGVQNNIDIFFNMANCLGLSRTAHGKGQDPIGN
;
A
#
# COMPACT_ATOMS: atom_id res chain seq x y z
N MET A 1 4.31 -53.68 35.49
CA MET A 1 4.56 -53.73 34.05
C MET A 1 4.65 -52.28 33.62
N VAL A 2 5.87 -51.73 33.56
CA VAL A 2 6.14 -50.30 33.26
C VAL A 2 6.49 -50.24 31.79
N VAL A 3 5.67 -49.56 31.01
CA VAL A 3 5.92 -49.28 29.60
C VAL A 3 6.70 -47.96 29.52
N LEU A 4 7.98 -48.05 29.20
CA LEU A 4 8.84 -46.92 28.87
C LEU A 4 8.56 -46.49 27.44
N SER A 5 7.92 -45.32 27.30
CA SER A 5 7.84 -44.62 26.01
C SER A 5 9.15 -43.88 25.73
N LYS A 6 9.87 -44.26 24.71
CA LYS A 6 11.03 -43.53 24.17
C LYS A 6 10.55 -42.26 23.51
N PRO A 7 11.21 -41.09 23.71
CA PRO A 7 10.92 -39.90 22.93
C PRO A 7 11.46 -40.10 21.51
N ILE A 8 10.60 -39.97 20.52
CA ILE A 8 10.98 -39.83 19.13
C ILE A 8 11.55 -38.44 18.97
N ALA A 9 12.87 -38.35 18.83
CA ALA A 9 13.52 -37.11 18.43
C ALA A 9 13.12 -36.83 16.98
N ALA A 10 12.24 -35.86 16.78
CA ALA A 10 11.97 -35.31 15.46
C ALA A 10 13.23 -34.58 14.99
N VAL A 11 13.99 -35.18 14.12
CA VAL A 11 15.05 -34.52 13.37
C VAL A 11 14.35 -33.56 12.41
N VAL A 12 14.28 -32.30 12.76
CA VAL A 12 13.92 -31.23 11.86
C VAL A 12 15.08 -31.08 10.89
N VAL A 13 15.00 -31.74 9.76
CA VAL A 13 15.87 -31.48 8.62
C VAL A 13 15.48 -30.09 8.14
N PHE A 14 16.28 -29.09 8.46
CA PHE A 14 16.28 -27.83 7.74
C PHE A 14 16.75 -28.14 6.33
N ILE A 15 15.79 -28.42 5.46
CA ILE A 15 16.00 -28.29 4.03
C ILE A 15 16.17 -26.78 3.85
N ASN A 16 17.41 -26.32 3.71
CA ASN A 16 17.71 -25.07 3.05
C ASN A 16 17.14 -25.21 1.65
N LEU A 17 15.88 -24.85 1.49
CA LEU A 17 15.34 -24.46 0.20
C LEU A 17 16.20 -23.27 -0.20
N VAL A 18 17.21 -23.52 -1.00
CA VAL A 18 17.77 -22.50 -1.86
C VAL A 18 16.58 -22.09 -2.71
N SER A 19 15.86 -21.08 -2.28
CA SER A 19 14.81 -20.49 -3.09
C SER A 19 15.55 -19.99 -4.33
N ALA A 20 15.35 -20.70 -5.44
CA ALA A 20 15.83 -20.20 -6.71
C ALA A 20 15.19 -18.83 -6.87
N GLN A 21 16.02 -17.80 -6.93
CA GLN A 21 15.58 -16.44 -7.11
C GLN A 21 14.91 -16.37 -8.47
N SER A 22 13.60 -16.16 -8.51
CA SER A 22 12.90 -15.97 -9.77
C SER A 22 13.08 -14.51 -10.20
N PHE A 23 13.99 -14.28 -11.13
CA PHE A 23 14.11 -13.01 -11.82
C PHE A 23 13.34 -13.11 -13.14
N GLN A 24 12.37 -12.23 -13.33
CA GLN A 24 11.66 -12.14 -14.60
C GLN A 24 12.33 -11.10 -15.49
N ARG A 25 12.60 -11.46 -16.72
CA ARG A 25 13.08 -10.52 -17.73
C ARG A 25 11.93 -9.69 -18.26
N LEU A 26 11.71 -8.56 -17.61
CA LEU A 26 10.78 -7.55 -18.07
C LEU A 26 11.40 -6.68 -19.18
N GLY A 27 10.75 -5.59 -19.54
CA GLY A 27 11.28 -4.62 -20.49
C GLY A 27 12.69 -4.08 -20.18
N ALA A 28 13.15 -4.24 -18.93
CA ALA A 28 14.52 -3.92 -18.52
C ALA A 28 15.58 -4.80 -19.18
N CYS A 29 15.24 -6.02 -19.57
CA CYS A 29 16.13 -7.02 -20.15
C CYS A 29 15.48 -7.60 -21.43
N PRO A 30 15.33 -6.80 -22.50
CA PRO A 30 14.66 -7.26 -23.72
C PRO A 30 15.41 -8.41 -24.44
N ASP A 31 16.70 -8.55 -24.17
CA ASP A 31 17.57 -9.67 -24.58
C ASP A 31 18.38 -10.08 -23.34
N LEU A 32 19.70 -10.27 -23.46
CA LEU A 32 20.61 -10.63 -22.37
C LEU A 32 21.25 -9.44 -21.67
N GLY A 33 20.94 -8.23 -22.05
CA GLY A 33 21.38 -6.99 -21.41
C GLY A 33 20.24 -6.27 -20.73
N CYS A 34 20.43 -5.89 -19.46
CA CYS A 34 19.42 -5.24 -18.64
C CYS A 34 19.84 -3.83 -18.26
N ILE A 35 18.91 -2.90 -18.31
CA ILE A 35 19.05 -1.54 -17.75
C ILE A 35 17.91 -1.33 -16.75
N LEU A 36 18.22 -1.09 -15.49
CA LEU A 36 17.28 -0.73 -14.44
C LEU A 36 17.63 0.67 -13.91
N PRO A 37 16.71 1.63 -13.87
CA PRO A 37 15.30 1.60 -14.28
C PRO A 37 15.07 1.26 -15.74
N PRO A 38 13.93 0.62 -16.10
CA PRO A 38 13.67 0.16 -17.46
C PRO A 38 13.32 1.30 -18.41
N ASP A 39 13.12 0.95 -19.69
CA ASP A 39 12.62 1.86 -20.72
C ASP A 39 11.30 2.51 -20.28
N GLN A 40 11.09 3.77 -20.67
CA GLN A 40 9.93 4.61 -20.37
C GLN A 40 9.72 4.93 -18.88
N ALA A 41 10.75 4.86 -18.05
CA ALA A 41 10.68 5.34 -16.68
C ALA A 41 10.66 6.88 -16.64
N ASP A 42 9.80 7.43 -15.77
CA ASP A 42 9.64 8.86 -15.56
C ASP A 42 10.38 9.32 -14.29
N PHE A 43 10.96 10.50 -14.31
CA PHE A 43 11.72 11.06 -13.19
C PHE A 43 11.30 12.50 -12.87
N LEU A 44 11.48 12.86 -11.60
CA LEU A 44 11.51 14.24 -11.17
C LEU A 44 12.94 14.79 -11.32
N ALA A 45 13.10 16.00 -11.82
CA ALA A 45 14.43 16.62 -11.90
C ALA A 45 15.08 16.70 -10.51
N GLY A 46 16.27 16.14 -10.37
CA GLY A 46 17.01 16.05 -9.11
C GLY A 46 16.59 14.91 -8.17
N GLN A 47 15.63 14.05 -8.54
CA GLN A 47 15.33 12.82 -7.81
C GLN A 47 16.51 11.88 -7.87
N ARG A 48 16.93 11.31 -6.75
CA ARG A 48 18.02 10.35 -6.68
C ARG A 48 17.51 8.95 -7.00
N PHE A 49 18.33 8.20 -7.75
CA PHE A 49 18.08 6.81 -8.05
C PHE A 49 19.37 6.05 -8.30
N ASP A 50 19.30 4.74 -8.30
CA ASP A 50 20.40 3.85 -8.72
C ASP A 50 20.15 3.37 -10.15
N ILE A 51 21.24 3.13 -10.88
CA ILE A 51 21.21 2.42 -12.15
C ILE A 51 21.92 1.09 -11.96
N ARG A 52 21.23 0.00 -12.29
CA ARG A 52 21.81 -1.34 -12.38
C ARG A 52 21.90 -1.77 -13.84
N LEU A 53 23.06 -2.25 -14.24
CA LEU A 53 23.31 -2.82 -15.54
C LEU A 53 23.69 -4.28 -15.35
N GLU A 54 23.08 -5.17 -16.11
CA GLU A 54 23.41 -6.60 -16.06
C GLU A 54 23.60 -7.13 -17.48
N VAL A 55 24.63 -7.95 -17.68
CA VAL A 55 24.82 -8.75 -18.86
C VAL A 55 24.72 -10.22 -18.46
N HIS A 56 23.76 -10.92 -19.03
CA HIS A 56 23.41 -12.28 -18.73
C HIS A 56 24.03 -13.26 -19.71
N ALA A 57 24.61 -14.36 -19.19
CA ALA A 57 25.08 -15.50 -19.99
C ALA A 57 24.43 -16.79 -19.49
N PRO A 58 23.33 -17.25 -20.13
CA PRO A 58 22.67 -18.48 -19.78
C PRO A 58 23.58 -19.69 -19.98
N VAL A 59 23.72 -20.50 -18.91
CA VAL A 59 24.54 -21.73 -18.91
C VAL A 59 23.78 -22.90 -19.52
N ASN A 60 22.47 -22.95 -19.26
CA ASN A 60 21.53 -23.95 -19.76
C ASN A 60 20.17 -23.29 -20.02
N GLY A 61 19.20 -24.09 -20.46
CA GLY A 61 17.86 -23.58 -20.78
C GLY A 61 17.72 -23.15 -22.24
N SER A 62 16.58 -22.57 -22.60
CA SER A 62 16.22 -22.23 -23.98
C SER A 62 17.07 -21.09 -24.56
N GLU A 63 17.63 -20.25 -23.70
CA GLU A 63 18.46 -19.08 -24.09
C GLU A 63 19.97 -19.36 -24.10
N ALA A 64 20.40 -20.58 -23.78
CA ALA A 64 21.81 -20.94 -23.76
C ALA A 64 22.44 -20.83 -25.15
N THR A 65 23.48 -19.99 -25.28
CA THR A 65 24.21 -19.77 -26.53
C THR A 65 25.46 -20.63 -26.67
N GLY A 66 25.77 -21.46 -25.66
CA GLY A 66 27.01 -22.23 -25.57
C GLY A 66 28.18 -21.47 -24.96
N ASN A 67 28.07 -20.17 -24.74
CA ASN A 67 29.05 -19.38 -23.98
C ASN A 67 28.46 -19.02 -22.60
N PRO A 68 28.94 -19.64 -21.51
CA PRO A 68 28.44 -19.35 -20.16
C PRO A 68 29.09 -18.11 -19.52
N ASN A 69 29.96 -17.40 -20.21
CA ASN A 69 30.68 -16.25 -19.67
C ASN A 69 30.04 -14.95 -20.18
N PRO A 70 29.53 -14.10 -19.28
CA PRO A 70 28.97 -12.81 -19.67
C PRO A 70 30.08 -11.86 -20.14
N ASP A 71 29.75 -10.93 -21.03
CA ASP A 71 30.65 -9.86 -21.40
C ASP A 71 30.94 -8.96 -20.18
N GLU A 72 32.21 -8.93 -19.75
CA GLU A 72 32.69 -8.14 -18.62
C GLU A 72 33.13 -6.72 -19.04
N ASN A 73 33.28 -6.50 -20.36
CA ASN A 73 33.74 -5.24 -20.92
C ASN A 73 32.59 -4.40 -21.52
N PHE A 74 31.38 -4.66 -21.12
CA PHE A 74 30.24 -3.92 -21.61
C PHE A 74 30.35 -2.42 -21.36
N GLU A 75 29.82 -1.63 -22.30
CA GLU A 75 29.83 -0.18 -22.27
C GLU A 75 28.46 0.41 -21.94
N PHE A 76 28.46 1.43 -21.10
CA PHE A 76 27.22 2.16 -20.74
C PHE A 76 27.40 3.65 -21.06
N THR A 77 26.47 4.18 -21.84
CA THR A 77 26.45 5.59 -22.23
C THR A 77 25.10 6.23 -22.01
N ILE A 78 25.08 7.54 -21.80
CA ILE A 78 23.86 8.35 -21.64
C ILE A 78 23.98 9.56 -22.54
N GLU A 79 22.85 9.94 -23.15
CA GLU A 79 22.69 11.20 -23.87
C GLU A 79 21.34 11.84 -23.50
N ARG A 80 21.27 13.17 -23.50
CA ARG A 80 19.99 13.90 -23.48
C ARG A 80 19.58 14.14 -24.92
N VAL A 81 18.41 13.66 -25.31
CA VAL A 81 17.88 13.77 -26.66
C VAL A 81 17.70 15.25 -27.02
N GLY A 82 18.31 15.69 -28.10
CA GLY A 82 18.29 17.11 -28.50
C GLY A 82 19.14 18.04 -27.64
N GLY A 83 19.94 17.50 -26.71
CA GLY A 83 20.83 18.28 -25.84
C GLY A 83 22.18 18.53 -26.47
N HIS A 84 22.95 19.51 -25.95
CA HIS A 84 24.25 19.89 -26.47
C HIS A 84 25.43 19.12 -25.86
N ARG A 85 25.22 18.32 -24.83
CA ARG A 85 26.28 17.65 -24.05
C ARG A 85 26.90 16.44 -24.77
N GLY A 86 26.22 15.91 -25.80
CA GLY A 86 26.65 14.72 -26.54
C GLY A 86 26.51 13.42 -25.72
N ILE A 87 26.95 12.31 -26.33
CA ILE A 87 26.94 10.98 -25.73
C ILE A 87 28.15 10.84 -24.81
N LEU A 88 27.96 10.50 -23.55
CA LEU A 88 28.99 10.30 -22.55
C LEU A 88 28.86 8.94 -21.87
N SER A 89 30.00 8.36 -21.41
CA SER A 89 29.91 7.22 -20.49
C SER A 89 29.21 7.60 -19.21
N GLY A 90 28.55 6.62 -18.56
CA GLY A 90 27.78 6.85 -17.31
C GLY A 90 28.62 7.56 -16.23
N SER A 91 29.87 7.14 -16.02
CA SER A 91 30.78 7.77 -15.05
C SER A 91 31.11 9.23 -15.38
N LYS A 92 31.29 9.56 -16.66
CA LYS A 92 31.50 10.95 -17.10
C LYS A 92 30.24 11.79 -17.02
N TRP A 93 29.09 11.18 -17.33
CA TRP A 93 27.80 11.86 -17.25
C TRP A 93 27.47 12.29 -15.82
N PHE A 94 27.56 11.36 -14.89
CA PHE A 94 27.25 11.60 -13.48
C PHE A 94 28.42 12.15 -12.66
N LYS A 95 29.62 12.29 -13.25
CA LYS A 95 30.83 12.78 -12.58
C LYS A 95 31.21 11.94 -11.35
N ILE A 96 31.12 10.63 -11.47
CA ILE A 96 31.45 9.65 -10.43
C ILE A 96 32.52 8.68 -10.95
N ALA A 97 33.17 7.96 -10.03
CA ALA A 97 34.10 6.90 -10.42
C ALA A 97 33.35 5.77 -11.17
N GLU A 98 34.07 5.10 -12.09
CA GLU A 98 33.51 3.93 -12.76
C GLU A 98 33.18 2.86 -11.72
N PRO A 99 31.94 2.32 -11.71
CA PRO A 99 31.56 1.29 -10.78
C PRO A 99 32.40 0.02 -10.96
N LYS A 100 32.61 -0.69 -9.83
CA LYS A 100 33.27 -1.99 -9.88
C LYS A 100 32.39 -3.02 -10.57
N LEU A 101 33.04 -3.93 -11.30
CA LEU A 101 32.39 -5.08 -11.86
C LEU A 101 32.01 -6.05 -10.73
N GLU A 102 30.74 -6.44 -10.69
CA GLU A 102 30.17 -7.45 -9.79
C GLU A 102 29.79 -8.69 -10.60
N LYS A 103 29.84 -9.86 -9.99
CA LYS A 103 29.49 -11.12 -10.65
C LYS A 103 28.72 -12.02 -9.70
N TRP A 104 27.71 -12.71 -10.23
CA TRP A 104 26.96 -13.74 -9.53
C TRP A 104 26.32 -14.70 -10.50
N THR A 105 25.62 -15.67 -9.97
CA THR A 105 24.82 -16.64 -10.71
C THR A 105 23.43 -16.68 -10.09
N PHE A 106 22.39 -16.74 -10.92
CA PHE A 106 21.02 -16.95 -10.46
C PHE A 106 20.32 -18.03 -11.24
N GLY A 107 19.25 -18.56 -10.69
CA GLY A 107 18.35 -19.50 -11.35
C GLY A 107 16.99 -18.86 -11.59
N TRP A 108 16.34 -19.19 -12.72
CA TRP A 108 15.00 -18.75 -13.03
C TRP A 108 14.21 -19.84 -13.76
N PHE A 109 12.90 -19.76 -13.68
CA PHE A 109 12.01 -20.68 -14.40
C PHE A 109 11.56 -20.00 -15.68
N GLU A 110 11.90 -20.61 -16.83
CA GLU A 110 11.56 -20.07 -18.16
C GLU A 110 10.05 -20.15 -18.44
N ASP A 111 9.38 -21.14 -17.87
CA ASP A 111 7.93 -21.26 -17.92
C ASP A 111 7.31 -20.73 -16.63
N TYR A 112 6.50 -19.70 -16.78
CA TYR A 112 5.82 -19.07 -15.65
C TYR A 112 4.97 -20.03 -14.82
N PHE A 113 4.39 -21.06 -15.46
CA PHE A 113 3.58 -22.06 -14.81
C PHE A 113 4.37 -23.29 -14.33
N ALA A 114 5.64 -23.38 -14.67
CA ALA A 114 6.50 -24.52 -14.38
C ALA A 114 7.12 -24.49 -12.97
N ARG A 115 6.44 -23.94 -11.98
CA ARG A 115 6.91 -23.92 -10.58
C ARG A 115 7.42 -25.27 -10.09
N ASP A 116 6.85 -26.35 -10.62
CA ASP A 116 7.12 -27.74 -10.25
C ASP A 116 7.93 -28.49 -11.31
N ALA A 117 8.33 -27.84 -12.41
CA ALA A 117 8.94 -28.48 -13.57
C ALA A 117 10.46 -28.68 -13.46
N GLY A 118 10.96 -29.01 -12.29
CA GLY A 118 12.33 -29.49 -12.19
C GLY A 118 13.38 -28.42 -11.93
N LYS A 119 14.53 -28.48 -12.59
CA LYS A 119 15.66 -27.58 -12.29
C LYS A 119 15.51 -26.24 -13.01
N PRO A 120 15.75 -25.11 -12.32
CA PRO A 120 15.77 -23.79 -12.96
C PRO A 120 16.89 -23.71 -14.00
N SER A 121 16.73 -22.85 -15.00
CA SER A 121 17.79 -22.44 -15.87
C SER A 121 18.79 -21.56 -15.12
N ILE A 122 20.07 -21.78 -15.33
CA ILE A 122 21.17 -21.11 -14.64
C ILE A 122 21.74 -20.02 -15.53
N VAL A 123 21.94 -18.85 -14.96
CA VAL A 123 22.45 -17.66 -15.66
C VAL A 123 23.59 -17.05 -14.88
N ASN A 124 24.76 -16.87 -15.55
CA ASN A 124 25.86 -16.10 -15.02
C ASN A 124 25.70 -14.62 -15.40
N VAL A 125 26.08 -13.74 -14.49
CA VAL A 125 25.87 -12.31 -14.61
C VAL A 125 27.18 -11.53 -14.41
N ALA A 126 27.42 -10.54 -15.29
CA ALA A 126 28.35 -9.44 -15.07
C ALA A 126 27.54 -8.15 -14.90
N SER A 127 27.82 -7.37 -13.87
CA SER A 127 27.00 -6.22 -13.49
C SER A 127 27.81 -5.03 -13.03
N LYS A 128 27.24 -3.82 -13.19
CA LYS A 128 27.72 -2.57 -12.59
C LYS A 128 26.55 -1.78 -12.02
N ALA A 129 26.75 -1.13 -10.87
CA ALA A 129 25.76 -0.27 -10.24
C ALA A 129 26.24 1.17 -10.07
N TYR A 130 25.55 2.11 -10.70
CA TYR A 130 25.75 3.55 -10.50
C TYR A 130 24.80 3.99 -9.38
N ARG A 131 25.34 4.34 -8.22
CA ARG A 131 24.54 4.61 -7.01
C ARG A 131 24.29 6.11 -6.82
N LYS A 132 23.07 6.47 -6.35
CA LYS A 132 22.66 7.84 -5.98
C LYS A 132 22.83 8.87 -7.08
N VAL A 133 22.60 8.50 -8.32
CA VAL A 133 22.66 9.41 -9.46
C VAL A 133 21.35 10.19 -9.58
N TYR A 134 21.34 11.23 -10.39
CA TYR A 134 20.15 12.03 -10.69
C TYR A 134 20.27 12.68 -12.06
N LEU A 135 19.13 13.06 -12.64
CA LEU A 135 19.03 13.83 -13.89
C LEU A 135 18.61 15.25 -13.56
N GLU A 136 19.31 16.23 -14.12
CA GLU A 136 19.20 17.64 -13.70
C GLU A 136 18.06 18.40 -14.40
N GLU A 137 17.83 18.14 -15.68
CA GLU A 137 16.97 18.95 -16.52
C GLU A 137 15.79 18.15 -17.10
N ALA A 138 14.65 18.79 -17.25
CA ALA A 138 13.52 18.19 -17.94
C ALA A 138 13.86 17.84 -19.40
N GLY A 139 13.35 16.71 -19.88
CA GLY A 139 13.58 16.22 -21.23
C GLY A 139 13.76 14.71 -21.29
N GLU A 140 14.03 14.20 -22.46
CA GLU A 140 14.27 12.77 -22.69
C GLU A 140 15.76 12.45 -22.59
N TYR A 141 16.08 11.32 -21.99
CA TYR A 141 17.41 10.78 -21.83
C TYR A 141 17.47 9.36 -22.37
N LYS A 142 18.46 9.08 -23.20
CA LYS A 142 18.68 7.75 -23.76
C LYS A 142 19.88 7.11 -23.07
N ALA A 143 19.61 6.04 -22.34
CA ALA A 143 20.61 5.16 -21.75
C ALA A 143 20.86 4.00 -22.71
N THR A 144 22.12 3.66 -22.96
CA THR A 144 22.52 2.63 -23.91
C THR A 144 23.56 1.71 -23.30
N LEU A 145 23.26 0.42 -23.28
CA LEU A 145 24.15 -0.67 -22.86
C LEU A 145 24.58 -1.45 -24.11
N LYS A 146 25.90 -1.53 -24.36
CA LYS A 146 26.49 -2.33 -25.44
C LYS A 146 27.25 -3.51 -24.84
N TYR A 147 27.01 -4.69 -25.34
CA TYR A 147 27.56 -5.96 -24.84
C TYR A 147 27.54 -7.03 -25.96
N ASP A 148 28.55 -7.84 -26.09
CA ASP A 148 28.62 -8.97 -27.06
C ASP A 148 28.15 -8.61 -28.49
N GLY A 149 28.42 -7.39 -28.95
CA GLY A 149 27.95 -6.89 -30.25
C GLY A 149 26.46 -6.54 -30.31
N LYS A 150 25.74 -6.63 -29.19
CA LYS A 150 24.32 -6.28 -29.01
C LYS A 150 24.15 -4.92 -28.33
N THR A 151 22.92 -4.42 -28.33
CA THR A 151 22.60 -3.13 -27.70
C THR A 151 21.23 -3.20 -27.04
N THR A 152 21.15 -2.83 -25.77
CA THR A 152 19.91 -2.51 -25.06
C THR A 152 19.82 -1.02 -24.84
N THR A 153 18.62 -0.44 -24.99
CA THR A 153 18.38 0.98 -24.76
C THR A 153 17.19 1.18 -23.83
N ALA A 154 17.29 2.21 -23.00
CA ALA A 154 16.15 2.73 -22.22
C ALA A 154 16.04 4.25 -22.46
N VAL A 155 14.84 4.72 -22.73
CA VAL A 155 14.53 6.15 -22.84
C VAL A 155 13.79 6.56 -21.58
N TRP A 156 14.38 7.49 -20.84
CA TRP A 156 13.84 8.02 -19.59
C TRP A 156 13.32 9.43 -19.78
N THR A 157 12.21 9.76 -19.19
CA THR A 157 11.62 11.10 -19.25
C THR A 157 11.77 11.81 -17.92
N VAL A 158 12.51 12.90 -17.88
CA VAL A 158 12.46 13.83 -16.77
C VAL A 158 11.30 14.81 -17.03
N ARG A 159 10.24 14.72 -16.22
CA ARG A 159 9.03 15.53 -16.41
C ARG A 159 9.31 17.00 -16.15
N LYS A 160 8.76 17.86 -17.01
CA LYS A 160 8.80 19.31 -16.78
C LYS A 160 7.80 19.66 -15.69
N MET A 161 8.28 20.20 -14.60
CA MET A 161 7.49 20.61 -13.42
C MET A 161 7.65 22.10 -13.16
N GLU A 162 6.68 22.66 -12.43
CA GLU A 162 6.82 24.01 -11.91
C GLU A 162 7.79 24.01 -10.72
N GLU A 163 8.66 25.02 -10.65
CA GLU A 163 9.64 25.14 -9.57
C GLU A 163 9.06 25.85 -8.33
N VAL A 164 7.89 26.46 -8.50
CA VAL A 164 7.24 27.26 -7.45
C VAL A 164 6.42 26.36 -6.53
N ARG A 165 6.74 26.39 -5.24
CA ARG A 165 5.98 25.68 -4.22
C ARG A 165 4.60 26.32 -4.04
N LYS A 166 3.53 25.53 -4.18
CA LYS A 166 2.12 25.97 -4.09
C LYS A 166 1.45 25.51 -2.79
N THR A 167 1.94 24.46 -2.16
CA THR A 167 1.43 23.95 -0.88
C THR A 167 2.54 23.86 0.16
N ARG A 168 2.17 24.10 1.41
CA ARG A 168 3.11 23.95 2.53
C ARG A 168 3.11 22.53 3.08
N ASN A 169 1.92 21.95 3.17
CA ASN A 169 1.70 20.66 3.79
C ASN A 169 0.99 19.72 2.84
N ILE A 170 1.23 18.43 3.00
CA ILE A 170 0.43 17.38 2.36
C ILE A 170 -0.15 16.47 3.44
N LEU A 171 -1.45 16.21 3.33
CA LEU A 171 -2.14 15.15 4.07
C LEU A 171 -2.62 14.12 3.05
N PHE A 172 -1.93 12.98 3.03
CA PHE A 172 -2.17 11.92 2.08
C PHE A 172 -2.87 10.75 2.75
N PHE A 173 -4.13 10.53 2.40
CA PHE A 173 -4.97 9.46 2.88
C PHE A 173 -4.98 8.28 1.91
N ILE A 174 -4.79 7.07 2.42
CA ILE A 174 -4.86 5.83 1.65
C ILE A 174 -5.85 4.89 2.32
N GLY A 175 -6.91 4.51 1.60
CA GLY A 175 -7.79 3.41 1.97
C GLY A 175 -7.32 2.15 1.23
N ASP A 176 -6.58 1.28 1.92
CA ASP A 176 -6.01 0.07 1.32
C ASP A 176 -7.12 -0.82 0.76
N GLY A 177 -7.06 -1.16 -0.52
CA GLY A 177 -8.06 -1.96 -1.21
C GLY A 177 -9.43 -1.29 -1.44
N MET A 178 -9.56 0.02 -1.17
CA MET A 178 -10.84 0.74 -1.19
C MET A 178 -11.34 0.99 -2.62
N THR A 179 -12.45 0.34 -2.99
CA THR A 179 -13.11 0.55 -4.29
C THR A 179 -14.29 1.52 -4.21
N THR A 180 -14.70 2.03 -5.37
CA THR A 180 -15.91 2.87 -5.49
C THR A 180 -17.17 2.14 -5.00
N ASN A 181 -17.26 0.83 -5.20
CA ASN A 181 -18.40 0.01 -4.77
C ASN A 181 -18.47 -0.06 -3.24
N MET A 182 -17.31 -0.22 -2.58
CA MET A 182 -17.22 -0.20 -1.10
C MET A 182 -17.61 1.16 -0.54
N ILE A 183 -17.14 2.25 -1.16
CA ILE A 183 -17.53 3.61 -0.76
C ILE A 183 -19.05 3.78 -0.87
N THR A 184 -19.66 3.27 -1.94
CA THR A 184 -21.12 3.36 -2.12
C THR A 184 -21.86 2.54 -1.07
N ALA A 185 -21.43 1.32 -0.78
CA ALA A 185 -22.00 0.49 0.26
C ALA A 185 -21.88 1.17 1.64
N ALA A 186 -20.69 1.65 1.99
CA ALA A 186 -20.46 2.35 3.25
C ALA A 186 -21.31 3.64 3.37
N ARG A 187 -21.46 4.40 2.30
CA ARG A 187 -22.32 5.60 2.24
C ARG A 187 -23.77 5.25 2.55
N LEU A 188 -24.30 4.21 1.93
CA LEU A 188 -25.68 3.77 2.16
C LEU A 188 -25.87 3.28 3.59
N ILE A 189 -24.94 2.49 4.10
CA ILE A 189 -24.98 1.92 5.44
C ILE A 189 -24.86 3.02 6.51
N GLY A 190 -23.81 3.81 6.45
CA GLY A 190 -23.49 4.79 7.48
C GLY A 190 -24.43 5.99 7.51
N HIS A 191 -25.08 6.32 6.41
CA HIS A 191 -25.90 7.54 6.31
C HIS A 191 -27.42 7.28 6.22
N LYS A 192 -27.86 6.05 6.49
CA LYS A 192 -29.29 5.68 6.66
C LYS A 192 -30.14 6.11 5.46
N SER A 193 -29.80 5.65 4.28
CA SER A 193 -30.61 5.89 3.09
C SER A 193 -32.02 5.32 3.25
N LYS A 194 -33.05 6.12 2.99
CA LYS A 194 -34.45 5.73 3.14
C LYS A 194 -35.28 6.08 1.91
N ASN A 195 -35.89 5.07 1.27
CA ASN A 195 -36.93 5.22 0.27
C ASN A 195 -36.67 6.33 -0.75
N GLY A 196 -35.50 6.37 -1.36
CA GLY A 196 -35.13 7.37 -2.37
C GLY A 196 -34.94 8.79 -1.83
N LYS A 197 -35.01 9.02 -0.51
CA LYS A 197 -34.60 10.29 0.08
C LYS A 197 -33.08 10.43 0.01
N TYR A 198 -32.63 11.67 -0.07
CA TYR A 198 -31.21 11.97 -0.17
C TYR A 198 -30.44 11.41 1.03
N GLN A 199 -29.37 10.74 0.71
CA GLN A 199 -28.40 10.33 1.70
C GLN A 199 -27.52 11.53 2.08
N SER A 200 -27.00 11.49 3.29
CA SER A 200 -25.92 12.37 3.66
C SER A 200 -24.67 11.98 2.87
N LYS A 201 -23.96 12.95 2.35
CA LYS A 201 -22.66 12.72 1.69
C LYS A 201 -21.59 12.44 2.72
N MET A 202 -20.68 11.53 2.41
CA MET A 202 -19.44 11.32 3.13
C MET A 202 -18.55 12.58 3.04
N ALA A 203 -17.53 12.69 3.87
CA ALA A 203 -16.62 13.82 3.84
C ALA A 203 -15.85 13.87 2.51
N MET A 204 -15.37 12.73 2.03
CA MET A 204 -14.69 12.61 0.74
C MET A 204 -15.57 13.00 -0.45
N ASP A 205 -16.88 12.77 -0.39
CA ASP A 205 -17.84 13.17 -1.45
C ASP A 205 -17.96 14.68 -1.65
N LYS A 206 -17.47 15.47 -0.69
CA LYS A 206 -17.50 16.93 -0.74
C LYS A 206 -16.22 17.54 -1.30
N PHE A 207 -15.26 16.73 -1.67
CA PHE A 207 -14.04 17.20 -2.29
C PHE A 207 -14.34 17.80 -3.66
N PRO A 208 -13.72 18.92 -4.03
CA PRO A 208 -14.03 19.60 -5.28
C PRO A 208 -13.52 18.87 -6.52
N VAL A 209 -12.55 17.97 -6.37
CA VAL A 209 -11.95 17.20 -7.47
C VAL A 209 -12.04 15.72 -7.20
N LEU A 210 -12.49 14.97 -8.21
CA LEU A 210 -12.49 13.52 -8.28
C LEU A 210 -11.83 13.08 -9.58
N GLY A 211 -10.89 12.16 -9.48
CA GLY A 211 -10.26 11.44 -10.58
C GLY A 211 -10.23 9.95 -10.30
N HIS A 212 -9.62 9.20 -11.21
CA HIS A 212 -9.40 7.77 -11.12
C HIS A 212 -7.93 7.44 -11.43
N ALA A 213 -7.34 6.49 -10.72
CA ALA A 213 -5.96 6.06 -10.94
C ALA A 213 -5.87 4.57 -11.29
N MET A 214 -5.13 4.26 -12.35
CA MET A 214 -4.77 2.90 -12.74
C MET A 214 -3.66 2.38 -11.82
N THR A 215 -3.80 1.15 -11.30
CA THR A 215 -2.95 0.62 -10.22
C THR A 215 -2.01 -0.51 -10.61
N HIS A 216 -2.08 -1.05 -11.83
CA HIS A 216 -1.28 -2.18 -12.29
C HIS A 216 0.23 -2.03 -12.01
N SER A 217 0.93 -3.17 -11.84
CA SER A 217 2.39 -3.21 -11.69
C SER A 217 3.11 -3.36 -13.04
N VAL A 218 4.43 -3.50 -13.02
CA VAL A 218 5.22 -3.75 -14.23
C VAL A 218 5.05 -5.17 -14.73
N ASP A 219 4.87 -6.13 -13.83
CA ASP A 219 4.84 -7.56 -14.11
C ASP A 219 3.43 -8.17 -14.13
N THR A 220 2.42 -7.47 -13.61
CA THR A 220 1.04 -7.99 -13.54
C THR A 220 0.00 -6.88 -13.64
N PHE A 221 -1.17 -7.22 -14.16
CA PHE A 221 -2.33 -6.32 -14.18
C PHE A 221 -2.87 -6.02 -12.78
N ILE A 222 -2.74 -6.96 -11.84
CA ILE A 222 -3.23 -6.80 -10.48
C ILE A 222 -2.04 -6.61 -9.56
N THR A 223 -1.97 -5.45 -8.93
CA THR A 223 -0.87 -5.08 -8.04
C THR A 223 -1.05 -5.63 -6.63
N ASP A 224 0.04 -5.59 -5.87
CA ASP A 224 0.02 -5.62 -4.41
C ASP A 224 0.27 -4.21 -3.84
N SER A 225 0.13 -4.07 -2.50
CA SER A 225 0.36 -2.78 -1.82
C SER A 225 1.83 -2.33 -1.90
N ALA A 226 2.80 -3.23 -2.07
CA ALA A 226 4.23 -2.86 -2.14
C ALA A 226 4.56 -2.09 -3.43
N ASN A 227 4.18 -2.65 -4.60
CA ASN A 227 4.33 -1.92 -5.85
C ASN A 227 3.52 -0.62 -5.85
N SER A 228 2.27 -0.65 -5.34
CA SER A 228 1.44 0.55 -5.29
C SER A 228 2.03 1.63 -4.39
N ALA A 229 2.55 1.28 -3.22
CA ALA A 229 3.27 2.20 -2.36
C ALA A 229 4.51 2.79 -3.09
N THR A 230 5.28 1.94 -3.79
CA THR A 230 6.41 2.40 -4.60
C THR A 230 5.95 3.40 -5.65
N ALA A 231 4.87 3.11 -6.39
CA ALA A 231 4.35 4.01 -7.42
C ALA A 231 3.88 5.36 -6.82
N LEU A 232 3.12 5.33 -5.72
CA LEU A 232 2.58 6.50 -5.06
C LEU A 232 3.66 7.39 -4.40
N TYR A 233 4.78 6.79 -3.98
CA TYR A 233 5.80 7.52 -3.23
C TYR A 233 7.06 7.86 -4.03
N THR A 234 7.30 7.18 -5.16
CA THR A 234 8.52 7.40 -5.97
C THR A 234 8.23 7.86 -7.40
N GLY A 235 7.00 7.70 -7.89
CA GLY A 235 6.66 7.94 -9.29
C GLY A 235 7.11 6.83 -10.23
N HIS A 236 7.42 5.65 -9.69
CA HIS A 236 7.90 4.51 -10.47
C HIS A 236 7.11 3.25 -10.14
N LYS A 237 6.62 2.56 -11.16
CA LYS A 237 6.10 1.20 -11.00
C LYS A 237 7.24 0.21 -10.92
N THR A 238 7.07 -0.78 -10.07
CA THR A 238 8.00 -1.90 -9.90
C THR A 238 7.27 -3.23 -10.04
N THR A 239 7.91 -4.32 -9.69
CA THR A 239 7.27 -5.63 -9.60
C THR A 239 6.48 -5.76 -8.29
N VAL A 240 5.53 -6.68 -8.25
CA VAL A 240 4.87 -7.10 -7.02
C VAL A 240 5.91 -7.44 -5.95
N ASN A 241 5.61 -7.15 -4.69
CA ASN A 241 6.44 -7.41 -3.51
C ASN A 241 7.61 -6.44 -3.27
N ALA A 242 7.94 -5.55 -4.21
CA ALA A 242 9.09 -4.64 -4.10
C ALA A 242 8.69 -3.26 -3.53
N LEU A 243 9.52 -2.76 -2.60
CA LEU A 243 9.40 -1.45 -1.96
C LEU A 243 10.53 -0.53 -2.40
N GLY A 244 10.23 0.61 -3.02
CA GLY A 244 11.18 1.67 -3.33
C GLY A 244 12.40 1.25 -4.16
N ALA A 245 12.31 0.14 -4.90
CA ALA A 245 13.40 -0.42 -5.69
C ALA A 245 12.91 -1.19 -6.91
N TYR A 246 13.72 -1.26 -7.95
CA TYR A 246 13.54 -2.19 -9.04
C TYR A 246 14.22 -3.52 -8.70
N VAL A 247 13.61 -4.64 -9.09
CA VAL A 247 14.16 -5.96 -8.81
C VAL A 247 15.26 -6.27 -9.81
N ASP A 248 16.48 -6.47 -9.33
CA ASP A 248 17.61 -6.99 -10.10
C ASP A 248 17.84 -8.49 -9.83
N SER A 249 18.79 -9.11 -10.53
CA SER A 249 19.10 -10.54 -10.36
C SER A 249 20.13 -10.83 -9.27
N SER A 250 20.59 -9.82 -8.51
CA SER A 250 21.58 -9.97 -7.45
C SER A 250 21.07 -10.86 -6.30
N PRO A 251 21.96 -11.55 -5.56
CA PRO A 251 21.54 -12.44 -4.48
C PRO A 251 20.97 -11.70 -3.26
N SER A 252 21.28 -10.42 -3.08
CA SER A 252 20.88 -9.65 -1.91
C SER A 252 19.58 -8.88 -2.16
N VAL A 253 18.58 -9.07 -1.30
CA VAL A 253 17.30 -8.31 -1.33
C VAL A 253 17.46 -6.83 -0.95
N PHE A 254 18.66 -6.40 -0.56
CA PHE A 254 18.97 -5.02 -0.18
C PHE A 254 19.89 -4.30 -1.17
N ASP A 255 20.27 -4.97 -2.26
CA ASP A 255 21.20 -4.44 -3.25
C ASP A 255 20.54 -3.94 -4.54
N ASP A 256 19.24 -4.13 -4.61
CA ASP A 256 18.39 -3.66 -5.69
C ASP A 256 18.54 -2.16 -5.94
N PRO A 257 18.46 -1.69 -7.21
CA PRO A 257 18.52 -0.28 -7.54
C PRO A 257 17.36 0.50 -6.94
N LYS A 258 17.67 1.46 -6.09
CA LYS A 258 16.76 2.24 -5.27
C LYS A 258 16.27 3.49 -5.98
N ILE A 259 15.10 3.98 -5.55
CA ILE A 259 14.50 5.21 -6.04
C ILE A 259 14.09 6.06 -4.85
N GLU A 260 14.50 7.32 -4.84
CA GLU A 260 14.19 8.26 -3.74
C GLU A 260 12.70 8.53 -3.64
N SER A 261 12.14 8.36 -2.43
CA SER A 261 10.73 8.60 -2.16
C SER A 261 10.42 10.09 -1.97
N ILE A 262 9.15 10.45 -2.07
CA ILE A 262 8.68 11.82 -1.89
C ILE A 262 9.06 12.41 -0.52
N VAL A 263 9.01 11.61 0.56
CA VAL A 263 9.38 12.08 1.90
C VAL A 263 10.88 12.26 2.05
N GLU A 264 11.69 11.42 1.42
CA GLU A 264 13.14 11.56 1.38
C GLU A 264 13.55 12.82 0.59
N ILE A 265 12.91 13.07 -0.57
CA ILE A 265 13.10 14.30 -1.35
C ILE A 265 12.66 15.51 -0.53
N PHE A 266 11.48 15.46 0.07
CA PHE A 266 10.92 16.54 0.88
C PHE A 266 11.81 16.90 2.08
N TYR A 267 12.31 15.87 2.78
CA TYR A 267 13.29 16.06 3.86
C TYR A 267 14.61 16.63 3.34
N ARG A 268 15.14 16.12 2.24
CA ARG A 268 16.40 16.61 1.65
C ARG A 268 16.30 18.06 1.21
N VAL A 269 15.21 18.45 0.55
CA VAL A 269 15.02 19.78 -0.02
C VAL A 269 14.64 20.82 1.03
N TYR A 270 13.72 20.48 1.92
CA TYR A 270 13.13 21.44 2.85
C TYR A 270 13.41 21.17 4.33
N ARG A 271 14.02 20.04 4.68
CA ARG A 271 14.06 19.55 6.07
C ARG A 271 12.66 19.46 6.69
N GLY A 272 11.67 19.11 5.85
CA GLY A 272 10.26 19.05 6.25
C GLY A 272 10.00 17.92 7.24
N HIS A 273 8.95 18.07 8.03
CA HIS A 273 8.53 17.09 9.02
C HIS A 273 7.70 15.99 8.37
N VAL A 274 7.85 14.75 8.83
CA VAL A 274 7.17 13.59 8.24
C VAL A 274 6.42 12.82 9.31
N GLY A 275 5.16 12.47 9.01
CA GLY A 275 4.32 11.60 9.80
C GLY A 275 3.84 10.39 9.00
N ILE A 276 3.82 9.25 9.65
CA ILE A 276 3.34 7.98 9.11
C ILE A 276 2.36 7.38 10.12
N VAL A 277 1.12 7.18 9.70
CA VAL A 277 0.04 6.62 10.51
C VAL A 277 -0.65 5.52 9.74
N SER A 278 -0.84 4.36 10.35
CA SER A 278 -1.54 3.24 9.72
C SER A 278 -2.28 2.38 10.76
N THR A 279 -3.38 1.76 10.36
CA THR A 279 -4.03 0.70 11.15
C THR A 279 -3.37 -0.67 10.93
N ALA A 280 -2.38 -0.78 10.03
CA ALA A 280 -1.51 -1.95 9.90
C ALA A 280 -0.39 -1.99 10.95
N ALA A 281 0.39 -3.07 10.93
CA ALA A 281 1.77 -3.06 11.41
C ALA A 281 2.55 -2.02 10.61
N VAL A 282 3.33 -1.14 11.27
CA VAL A 282 4.06 -0.07 10.57
C VAL A 282 5.12 -0.60 9.59
N ALA A 283 5.54 -1.85 9.75
CA ALA A 283 6.45 -2.53 8.82
C ALA A 283 5.76 -3.09 7.57
N ASP A 284 4.43 -3.03 7.48
CA ASP A 284 3.70 -3.46 6.30
C ASP A 284 3.96 -2.53 5.11
N ALA A 285 3.62 -2.97 3.91
CA ALA A 285 4.08 -2.39 2.66
C ALA A 285 3.79 -0.89 2.53
N THR A 286 2.56 -0.46 2.76
CA THR A 286 2.16 0.94 2.56
C THR A 286 2.90 1.92 3.48
N PRO A 287 2.98 1.73 4.80
CA PRO A 287 3.78 2.61 5.64
C PRO A 287 5.29 2.44 5.42
N ALA A 288 5.79 1.20 5.22
CA ALA A 288 7.21 0.94 5.03
C ALA A 288 7.75 1.50 3.71
N GLY A 289 6.95 1.52 2.64
CA GLY A 289 7.35 2.00 1.31
C GLY A 289 7.77 3.46 1.26
N LEU A 290 7.51 4.25 2.30
CA LEU A 290 8.01 5.63 2.42
C LEU A 290 9.52 5.70 2.67
N THR A 291 10.13 4.67 3.29
CA THR A 291 11.54 4.69 3.71
C THR A 291 12.31 3.40 3.41
N ALA A 292 11.63 2.30 3.13
CA ALA A 292 12.25 1.01 2.84
C ALA A 292 12.55 0.85 1.35
N HIS A 293 13.69 0.22 1.05
CA HIS A 293 14.13 -0.08 -0.31
C HIS A 293 14.61 -1.53 -0.40
N THR A 294 13.68 -2.42 -0.75
CA THR A 294 13.93 -3.87 -0.86
C THR A 294 12.96 -4.51 -1.83
N ARG A 295 13.40 -5.55 -2.55
CA ARG A 295 12.48 -6.37 -3.38
C ARG A 295 11.54 -7.27 -2.60
N ASP A 296 11.70 -7.36 -1.30
CA ASP A 296 10.93 -8.28 -0.45
C ASP A 296 10.28 -7.53 0.72
N ARG A 297 8.98 -7.22 0.58
CA ARG A 297 8.16 -6.56 1.61
C ARG A 297 8.09 -7.33 2.92
N ASN A 298 8.41 -8.63 2.91
CA ASN A 298 8.37 -9.48 4.11
C ASN A 298 9.59 -9.27 5.03
N GLN A 299 10.53 -8.41 4.63
CA GLN A 299 11.65 -7.99 5.48
C GLN A 299 11.21 -7.01 6.59
N TYR A 300 10.14 -7.34 7.32
CA TYR A 300 9.54 -6.48 8.33
C TYR A 300 10.53 -5.93 9.37
N PRO A 301 11.45 -6.74 9.93
CA PRO A 301 12.46 -6.22 10.86
C PRO A 301 13.36 -5.15 10.23
N TYR A 302 13.76 -5.34 8.98
CA TYR A 302 14.53 -4.36 8.21
C TYR A 302 13.71 -3.09 7.94
N CYS A 303 12.41 -3.22 7.60
CA CYS A 303 11.53 -2.06 7.40
C CYS A 303 11.47 -1.18 8.64
N VAL A 304 11.44 -1.78 9.85
CA VAL A 304 11.50 -1.01 11.10
C VAL A 304 12.85 -0.30 11.27
N ASP A 305 13.97 -0.97 10.97
CA ASP A 305 15.30 -0.34 11.00
C ASP A 305 15.39 0.82 10.00
N SER A 306 14.78 0.68 8.82
CA SER A 306 14.82 1.70 7.77
C SER A 306 14.16 3.01 8.15
N PHE A 307 13.18 3.00 9.07
CA PHE A 307 12.59 4.25 9.59
C PHE A 307 13.61 5.12 10.33
N LEU A 308 14.61 4.52 10.98
CA LEU A 308 15.64 5.27 11.69
C LEU A 308 16.92 5.48 10.87
N HIS A 309 17.38 4.43 10.20
CA HIS A 309 18.74 4.37 9.65
C HIS A 309 18.77 4.37 8.10
N GLY A 310 17.61 4.26 7.45
CA GLY A 310 17.52 4.08 6.00
C GLY A 310 17.98 2.69 5.58
N THR A 311 18.74 2.59 4.48
CA THR A 311 19.20 1.31 3.95
C THR A 311 20.37 0.72 4.74
N THR A 312 20.44 -0.61 4.85
CA THR A 312 21.45 -1.30 5.68
C THR A 312 22.80 -1.49 5.02
N ASN A 313 22.89 -1.52 3.69
CA ASN A 313 24.12 -1.84 2.97
C ASN A 313 24.93 -0.62 2.50
N TYR A 314 24.31 0.54 2.37
CA TYR A 314 24.97 1.83 2.13
C TYR A 314 24.06 3.00 2.51
N SER A 315 24.66 4.14 2.82
CA SER A 315 23.91 5.36 3.15
C SER A 315 23.19 5.87 1.91
N TRP A 316 21.87 5.85 1.91
CA TRP A 316 21.02 6.27 0.79
C TRP A 316 20.76 7.78 0.81
N VAL A 317 20.12 8.25 1.87
CA VAL A 317 19.86 9.67 2.15
C VAL A 317 20.29 10.01 3.57
N ASP A 318 20.43 11.29 3.86
CA ASP A 318 20.66 11.80 5.22
C ASP A 318 19.30 11.87 5.94
N TRP A 319 18.77 10.68 6.28
CA TRP A 319 17.47 10.50 6.88
C TRP A 319 17.58 10.25 8.39
N HIS A 320 16.74 10.92 9.18
CA HIS A 320 16.73 10.82 10.64
C HIS A 320 15.41 10.28 11.20
N GLY A 321 14.64 9.57 10.41
CA GLY A 321 13.35 9.02 10.78
C GLY A 321 12.18 10.02 10.69
N PRO A 322 10.94 9.54 10.68
CA PRO A 322 9.75 10.38 10.70
C PRO A 322 9.59 11.07 12.07
N ASP A 323 8.92 12.22 12.12
CA ASP A 323 8.57 12.86 13.40
C ASP A 323 7.48 12.09 14.14
N VAL A 324 6.62 11.39 13.40
CA VAL A 324 5.51 10.59 13.92
C VAL A 324 5.49 9.25 13.21
N LEU A 325 5.44 8.16 13.99
CA LEU A 325 5.24 6.81 13.48
C LEU A 325 4.22 6.09 14.37
N PHE A 326 2.98 5.91 13.88
CA PHE A 326 1.88 5.31 14.64
C PHE A 326 1.26 4.12 13.92
N GLY A 327 1.03 3.02 14.65
CA GLY A 327 0.35 1.83 14.13
C GLY A 327 0.50 0.61 15.02
N GLY A 328 0.43 -0.57 14.39
CA GLY A 328 0.70 -1.86 15.02
C GLY A 328 2.12 -2.38 14.73
N GLY A 329 2.37 -3.67 15.01
CA GLY A 329 3.62 -4.36 14.64
C GLY A 329 4.65 -4.46 15.73
N ALA A 330 4.23 -4.46 16.99
CA ALA A 330 5.14 -4.50 18.15
C ALA A 330 6.10 -5.70 18.14
N GLU A 331 5.77 -6.78 17.47
CA GLU A 331 6.67 -7.95 17.39
C GLU A 331 8.02 -7.65 16.74
N GLN A 332 8.12 -6.55 15.95
CA GLN A 332 9.38 -6.05 15.40
C GLN A 332 10.06 -5.00 16.27
N PHE A 333 9.51 -4.66 17.44
CA PHE A 333 10.01 -3.59 18.31
C PHE A 333 10.52 -4.06 19.66
N TYR A 334 9.79 -4.92 20.39
CA TYR A 334 10.17 -5.29 21.75
C TYR A 334 11.30 -6.32 21.79
N ALA A 335 12.11 -6.26 22.85
CA ALA A 335 13.18 -7.22 23.08
C ALA A 335 12.67 -8.67 23.14
N GLY A 336 13.28 -9.56 22.37
CA GLY A 336 12.85 -10.96 22.23
C GLY A 336 11.73 -11.19 21.21
N GLY A 337 11.28 -10.13 20.52
CA GLY A 337 10.41 -10.22 19.35
C GLY A 337 11.21 -10.56 18.09
N ARG A 338 10.55 -10.41 16.92
CA ARG A 338 11.16 -10.63 15.60
C ARG A 338 11.84 -9.36 15.10
N THR A 339 12.82 -8.84 15.84
CA THR A 339 13.45 -7.55 15.56
C THR A 339 14.68 -7.70 14.66
N TYR A 340 15.03 -6.65 13.92
CA TYR A 340 16.26 -6.61 13.14
C TYR A 340 17.48 -6.66 14.08
N GLN A 341 18.41 -7.59 13.81
CA GLN A 341 19.61 -7.81 14.61
C GLN A 341 19.35 -8.04 16.12
N ASN A 342 18.17 -8.54 16.49
CA ASN A 342 17.75 -8.78 17.88
C ASN A 342 17.79 -7.53 18.78
N LYS A 343 17.67 -6.32 18.22
CA LYS A 343 17.65 -5.06 18.97
C LYS A 343 16.29 -4.81 19.63
N ASP A 344 16.29 -4.04 20.69
CA ASP A 344 15.08 -3.45 21.29
C ASP A 344 14.81 -2.10 20.62
N TYR A 345 13.90 -2.09 19.62
CA TYR A 345 13.62 -0.89 18.85
C TYR A 345 12.88 0.19 19.64
N TYR A 346 12.15 -0.14 20.68
CA TYR A 346 11.63 0.90 21.57
C TYR A 346 12.75 1.72 22.20
N LYS A 347 13.84 1.05 22.61
CA LYS A 347 15.03 1.75 23.12
C LYS A 347 15.81 2.48 22.04
N GLU A 348 15.93 1.89 20.84
CA GLU A 348 16.62 2.58 19.73
C GLU A 348 15.89 3.87 19.36
N PHE A 349 14.56 3.85 19.20
CA PHE A 349 13.79 5.06 18.96
C PHE A 349 13.90 6.08 20.12
N ALA A 350 13.84 5.61 21.37
CA ALA A 350 14.00 6.50 22.54
C ALA A 350 15.38 7.19 22.59
N LYS A 351 16.45 6.49 22.18
CA LYS A 351 17.81 7.09 22.04
C LYS A 351 17.86 8.20 21.01
N GLU A 352 17.07 8.06 19.93
CA GLU A 352 16.93 9.07 18.87
C GLU A 352 15.94 10.18 19.25
N GLY A 353 15.48 10.25 20.51
CA GLY A 353 14.65 11.33 21.04
C GLY A 353 13.16 11.19 20.78
N TYR A 354 12.66 9.96 20.57
CA TYR A 354 11.22 9.71 20.50
C TYR A 354 10.61 9.44 21.87
N GLY A 355 9.43 10.03 22.13
CA GLY A 355 8.50 9.50 23.12
C GLY A 355 7.88 8.21 22.61
N VAL A 356 7.80 7.17 23.46
CA VAL A 356 7.24 5.86 23.10
C VAL A 356 5.91 5.64 23.79
N TYR A 357 4.85 5.40 23.01
CA TYR A 357 3.47 5.31 23.48
C TYR A 357 2.86 3.98 23.04
N LEU A 358 2.28 3.23 24.01
CA LEU A 358 1.81 1.86 23.80
C LEU A 358 0.30 1.69 23.95
N ASN A 359 -0.43 2.75 24.21
CA ASN A 359 -1.89 2.77 24.31
C ASN A 359 -2.46 4.16 24.01
N ASN A 360 -3.77 4.25 23.81
CA ASN A 360 -4.44 5.50 23.46
C ASN A 360 -4.30 6.54 24.58
N THR A 361 -4.51 6.16 25.83
CA THR A 361 -4.42 7.08 26.98
C THR A 361 -3.06 7.78 27.02
N SER A 362 -1.97 7.05 26.87
CA SER A 362 -0.61 7.64 26.83
C SER A 362 -0.38 8.48 25.58
N LEU A 363 -0.90 8.07 24.41
CA LEU A 363 -0.79 8.82 23.17
C LEU A 363 -1.45 10.21 23.28
N GLN A 364 -2.66 10.28 23.84
CA GLN A 364 -3.39 11.56 23.97
C GLN A 364 -2.67 12.54 24.89
N THR A 365 -1.93 12.06 25.87
CA THR A 365 -1.14 12.91 26.80
C THR A 365 0.26 13.21 26.28
N ALA A 366 0.68 12.66 25.12
CA ALA A 366 1.98 12.90 24.52
C ALA A 366 2.21 14.40 24.24
N PRO A 367 3.40 14.96 24.53
CA PRO A 367 3.73 16.33 24.16
C PRO A 367 3.75 16.52 22.64
N ASN A 368 3.18 17.60 22.13
CA ASN A 368 3.20 17.91 20.70
C ASN A 368 4.56 18.42 20.19
N THR A 369 5.51 18.64 21.08
CA THR A 369 6.86 19.15 20.77
C THR A 369 7.89 18.06 20.49
N GLU A 370 7.60 16.81 20.85
CA GLU A 370 8.50 15.66 20.73
C GLU A 370 8.21 14.84 19.46
N ARG A 371 9.21 14.10 19.01
CA ARG A 371 9.01 13.00 18.06
C ARG A 371 8.26 11.89 18.76
N ALA A 372 7.36 11.21 18.09
CA ALA A 372 6.50 10.22 18.73
C ALA A 372 6.48 8.89 17.97
N LEU A 373 6.75 7.81 18.69
CA LEU A 373 6.54 6.43 18.27
C LEU A 373 5.33 5.88 19.05
N GLY A 374 4.26 5.54 18.34
CA GLY A 374 3.08 4.91 18.93
C GLY A 374 2.83 3.53 18.31
N ILE A 375 3.02 2.46 19.09
CA ILE A 375 2.79 1.10 18.64
C ILE A 375 1.76 0.47 19.59
N PHE A 376 0.60 0.05 19.04
CA PHE A 376 -0.59 -0.21 19.85
C PHE A 376 -1.07 -1.66 19.82
N SER A 377 -0.45 -2.52 19.01
CA SER A 377 -0.76 -3.95 18.92
C SER A 377 0.48 -4.74 18.51
N VAL A 378 0.52 -6.03 18.84
CA VAL A 378 1.62 -6.93 18.43
C VAL A 378 1.69 -7.05 16.89
N SER A 379 0.54 -7.18 16.23
CA SER A 379 0.42 -7.23 14.77
C SER A 379 -0.37 -6.00 14.28
N HIS A 380 -1.31 -6.18 13.32
CA HIS A 380 -2.21 -5.11 12.90
C HIS A 380 -3.10 -4.66 14.05
N MET A 381 -3.62 -3.44 13.97
CA MET A 381 -4.53 -2.90 14.97
C MET A 381 -5.91 -3.55 14.91
N SER A 382 -6.63 -3.49 16.03
CA SER A 382 -8.01 -3.97 16.11
C SER A 382 -8.95 -3.08 15.28
N LYS A 383 -10.00 -3.69 14.75
CA LYS A 383 -10.92 -3.04 13.81
C LYS A 383 -11.88 -2.10 14.53
N TRP A 384 -12.45 -1.16 13.80
CA TRP A 384 -13.36 -0.18 14.37
C TRP A 384 -14.52 -0.83 15.12
N LEU A 385 -15.17 -1.86 14.52
CA LEU A 385 -16.27 -2.57 15.17
C LEU A 385 -15.86 -3.21 16.49
N ASP A 386 -14.67 -3.82 16.57
CA ASP A 386 -14.18 -4.46 17.79
C ASP A 386 -13.81 -3.42 18.86
N ARG A 387 -13.26 -2.27 18.46
CA ARG A 387 -12.89 -1.20 19.40
C ARG A 387 -14.11 -0.44 19.94
N ASN A 388 -15.21 -0.36 19.19
CA ASN A 388 -16.31 0.53 19.53
C ASN A 388 -17.64 -0.20 19.81
N VAL A 389 -17.89 -1.35 19.19
CA VAL A 389 -19.16 -2.09 19.31
C VAL A 389 -18.99 -3.35 20.14
N TRP A 390 -18.07 -4.23 19.75
CA TRP A 390 -17.85 -5.54 20.37
C TRP A 390 -16.52 -5.58 21.12
N LYS A 391 -16.43 -4.76 22.15
CA LYS A 391 -15.18 -4.58 22.93
C LYS A 391 -14.67 -5.86 23.60
N GLU A 392 -15.57 -6.81 23.85
CA GLU A 392 -15.21 -8.15 24.34
C GLU A 392 -14.28 -8.91 23.38
N ASN A 393 -14.31 -8.60 22.08
CA ASN A 393 -13.37 -9.17 21.11
C ASN A 393 -11.92 -8.74 21.32
N LEU A 394 -11.68 -7.66 22.06
CA LEU A 394 -10.33 -7.22 22.42
C LEU A 394 -9.75 -7.99 23.60
N GLU A 395 -10.58 -8.71 24.35
CA GLU A 395 -10.16 -9.45 25.52
C GLU A 395 -9.46 -10.76 25.12
N ASN A 396 -8.52 -11.20 25.92
CA ASN A 396 -7.82 -12.47 25.78
C ASN A 396 -7.02 -12.67 24.48
N GLN A 397 -6.74 -11.59 23.73
CA GLN A 397 -5.98 -11.68 22.47
C GLN A 397 -4.45 -11.84 22.66
N GLY A 398 -3.91 -11.51 23.83
CA GLY A 398 -2.48 -11.60 24.09
C GLY A 398 -1.63 -10.68 23.19
N ASN A 399 -2.20 -9.58 22.70
CA ASN A 399 -1.63 -8.72 21.67
C ASN A 399 -1.08 -7.38 22.20
N HIS A 400 -0.81 -7.29 23.50
CA HIS A 400 -0.28 -6.06 24.11
C HIS A 400 1.11 -5.70 23.53
N PRO A 401 1.33 -4.44 23.12
CA PRO A 401 2.54 -4.04 22.38
C PRO A 401 3.85 -4.13 23.19
N SER A 402 3.79 -4.30 24.50
CA SER A 402 4.99 -4.60 25.30
C SER A 402 5.48 -6.06 25.20
N GLY A 403 4.74 -6.95 24.52
CA GLY A 403 5.06 -8.38 24.44
C GLY A 403 4.73 -9.20 25.70
N ASN A 404 4.03 -8.63 26.68
CA ASN A 404 3.71 -9.29 27.96
C ASN A 404 2.50 -10.24 27.90
N LYS A 405 1.97 -10.50 26.70
CA LYS A 405 0.80 -11.35 26.43
C LYS A 405 -0.52 -10.90 27.09
N ALA A 406 -0.60 -9.70 27.62
CA ALA A 406 -1.86 -9.08 27.98
C ALA A 406 -2.65 -8.66 26.71
N SER A 407 -3.89 -8.27 26.86
CA SER A 407 -4.71 -7.75 25.76
C SER A 407 -4.50 -6.25 25.60
N ALA A 408 -4.42 -5.78 24.37
CA ALA A 408 -4.36 -4.36 24.03
C ALA A 408 -5.79 -3.79 23.91
N THR A 409 -6.43 -3.52 25.04
CA THR A 409 -7.83 -3.05 25.09
C THR A 409 -7.94 -1.52 24.90
N ASP A 410 -6.90 -0.76 25.22
CA ASP A 410 -6.84 0.70 25.06
C ASP A 410 -6.06 1.09 23.80
N GLN A 411 -6.59 0.72 22.62
CA GLN A 411 -6.01 1.08 21.33
C GLN A 411 -6.65 2.37 20.79
N PRO A 412 -5.87 3.31 20.21
CA PRO A 412 -6.42 4.43 19.45
C PRO A 412 -7.02 3.94 18.13
N GLY A 413 -7.94 4.69 17.57
CA GLY A 413 -8.39 4.53 16.20
C GLY A 413 -7.53 5.34 15.21
N LEU A 414 -7.85 5.19 13.91
CA LEU A 414 -7.19 5.98 12.87
C LEU A 414 -7.37 7.47 13.11
N LYS A 415 -8.56 7.89 13.54
CA LYS A 415 -8.88 9.29 13.83
C LYS A 415 -8.01 9.87 14.95
N GLU A 416 -7.94 9.19 16.08
CA GLU A 416 -7.15 9.65 17.23
C GLU A 416 -5.67 9.75 16.87
N MET A 417 -5.13 8.76 16.15
CA MET A 417 -3.74 8.77 15.69
C MET A 417 -3.46 9.90 14.71
N THR A 418 -4.33 10.09 13.72
CA THR A 418 -4.15 11.10 12.67
C THR A 418 -4.24 12.52 13.24
N LEU A 419 -5.21 12.79 14.10
CA LEU A 419 -5.34 14.12 14.73
C LEU A 419 -4.13 14.42 15.62
N LYS A 420 -3.65 13.45 16.40
CA LYS A 420 -2.43 13.62 17.21
C LYS A 420 -1.20 13.84 16.35
N ALA A 421 -1.08 13.14 15.22
CA ALA A 421 0.00 13.35 14.25
C ALA A 421 -0.02 14.77 13.68
N ILE A 422 -1.20 15.29 13.29
CA ILE A 422 -1.35 16.68 12.81
C ILE A 422 -0.89 17.69 13.89
N ASP A 423 -1.30 17.49 15.15
CA ASP A 423 -0.91 18.40 16.25
C ASP A 423 0.61 18.41 16.47
N ILE A 424 1.26 17.24 16.45
CA ILE A 424 2.72 17.14 16.60
C ILE A 424 3.43 17.78 15.42
N LEU A 425 3.07 17.42 14.18
CA LEU A 425 3.71 17.93 12.97
C LEU A 425 3.56 19.44 12.83
N HIS A 426 2.36 19.97 13.11
CA HIS A 426 2.09 21.40 13.10
C HIS A 426 2.93 22.14 14.14
N THR A 427 2.96 21.66 15.39
CA THR A 427 3.71 22.28 16.48
C THR A 427 5.20 22.30 16.18
N ARG A 428 5.76 21.16 15.73
CA ARG A 428 7.17 21.02 15.40
C ARG A 428 7.57 21.87 14.21
N SER A 429 6.76 21.88 13.15
CA SER A 429 7.00 22.70 11.96
C SER A 429 6.99 24.19 12.26
N LYS A 430 6.17 24.66 13.23
CA LYS A 430 6.17 26.05 13.67
C LYS A 430 7.33 26.41 14.61
N ALA A 431 7.79 25.46 15.41
CA ALA A 431 8.87 25.67 16.35
C ALA A 431 10.26 25.74 15.69
N ASP A 432 10.44 25.11 14.52
CA ASP A 432 11.72 25.08 13.84
C ASP A 432 12.00 26.41 13.09
N LYS A 433 12.74 27.28 13.76
CA LYS A 433 13.12 28.61 13.24
C LYS A 433 14.24 28.58 12.19
N ARG A 434 14.92 27.43 12.01
CA ARG A 434 16.08 27.32 11.11
C ARG A 434 15.69 27.42 9.64
N HIS A 435 14.43 27.03 9.33
CA HIS A 435 13.89 27.05 7.98
C HIS A 435 12.39 27.42 8.05
N SER A 436 12.05 28.69 7.90
CA SER A 436 10.69 29.22 8.07
C SER A 436 9.61 28.63 7.14
N SER A 437 9.99 27.78 6.20
CA SER A 437 9.12 27.26 5.14
C SER A 437 8.96 25.73 5.12
N GLN A 438 9.38 25.02 6.16
CA GLN A 438 9.47 23.55 6.10
C GLN A 438 8.15 22.87 5.78
N GLY A 439 7.10 23.08 6.58
CA GLY A 439 5.85 22.33 6.47
C GLY A 439 6.00 20.86 6.84
N TRP A 440 4.99 20.06 6.50
CA TRP A 440 4.95 18.64 6.83
C TRP A 440 4.24 17.82 5.76
N PHE A 441 4.60 16.53 5.73
CA PHE A 441 3.95 15.48 4.96
C PHE A 441 3.42 14.43 5.94
N LEU A 442 2.12 14.14 5.90
CA LEU A 442 1.49 13.10 6.70
C LEU A 442 0.81 12.10 5.78
N MET A 443 1.23 10.84 5.85
CA MET A 443 0.47 9.71 5.30
C MET A 443 -0.39 9.11 6.41
N SER A 444 -1.68 8.89 6.14
CA SER A 444 -2.63 8.24 7.05
C SER A 444 -3.40 7.16 6.31
N GLU A 445 -3.25 5.92 6.76
CA GLU A 445 -3.72 4.73 6.07
C GLU A 445 -4.77 3.96 6.86
N ALA A 446 -5.89 3.68 6.22
CA ALA A 446 -6.90 2.72 6.66
C ALA A 446 -6.60 1.34 6.05
N ALA A 447 -5.59 0.66 6.58
CA ALA A 447 -5.11 -0.63 6.06
C ALA A 447 -6.08 -1.78 6.31
N SER A 448 -6.95 -1.64 7.31
CA SER A 448 -7.84 -2.72 7.72
C SER A 448 -8.96 -3.00 6.72
N ILE A 449 -9.22 -2.10 5.79
CA ILE A 449 -10.21 -2.33 4.72
C ILE A 449 -9.76 -3.55 3.90
N ASP A 450 -8.56 -3.51 3.33
CA ASP A 450 -7.97 -4.60 2.56
C ASP A 450 -7.85 -5.90 3.36
N LYS A 451 -7.28 -5.80 4.56
CA LYS A 451 -7.03 -6.99 5.40
C LYS A 451 -8.30 -7.74 5.76
N MET A 452 -9.39 -7.01 5.95
CA MET A 452 -10.70 -7.62 6.22
C MET A 452 -11.35 -8.14 4.95
N MET A 453 -11.12 -7.51 3.81
CA MET A 453 -11.56 -8.01 2.52
C MET A 453 -10.88 -9.34 2.17
N HIS A 454 -9.59 -9.49 2.45
CA HIS A 454 -8.91 -10.79 2.33
C HIS A 454 -9.54 -11.89 3.17
N LEU A 455 -10.03 -11.54 4.36
CA LEU A 455 -10.72 -12.48 5.26
C LEU A 455 -12.21 -12.66 4.94
N LEU A 456 -12.72 -11.98 3.92
CA LEU A 456 -14.16 -11.96 3.57
C LEU A 456 -15.02 -11.37 4.71
N ASP A 457 -14.43 -10.52 5.55
CA ASP A 457 -15.08 -9.81 6.63
C ASP A 457 -15.41 -8.37 6.22
N TYR A 458 -16.37 -8.23 5.32
CA TYR A 458 -16.75 -6.93 4.82
C TYR A 458 -17.50 -6.07 5.85
N ASP A 459 -18.03 -6.63 6.92
CA ASP A 459 -18.59 -5.86 8.03
C ASP A 459 -17.52 -4.98 8.65
N ARG A 460 -16.36 -5.58 8.97
CA ARG A 460 -15.23 -4.86 9.52
C ARG A 460 -14.55 -3.96 8.48
N ALA A 461 -14.46 -4.41 7.24
CA ALA A 461 -13.93 -3.59 6.16
C ALA A 461 -14.72 -2.29 5.96
N LEU A 462 -16.06 -2.37 5.91
CA LEU A 462 -16.92 -1.19 5.77
C LEU A 462 -16.94 -0.32 7.03
N GLY A 463 -16.82 -0.93 8.23
CA GLY A 463 -16.67 -0.20 9.49
C GLY A 463 -15.40 0.65 9.52
N ASP A 464 -14.27 0.10 9.10
CA ASP A 464 -12.98 0.82 8.99
C ASP A 464 -13.00 1.87 7.87
N LEU A 465 -13.75 1.64 6.76
CA LEU A 465 -13.96 2.66 5.72
C LEU A 465 -14.76 3.86 6.26
N LEU A 466 -15.77 3.61 7.09
CA LEU A 466 -16.52 4.70 7.73
C LEU A 466 -15.67 5.45 8.76
N GLU A 467 -14.81 4.78 9.52
CA GLU A 467 -13.80 5.44 10.38
C GLU A 467 -12.84 6.28 9.55
N PHE A 468 -12.44 5.80 8.37
CA PHE A 468 -11.60 6.53 7.44
C PHE A 468 -12.22 7.85 7.00
N ASP A 469 -13.50 7.84 6.59
CA ASP A 469 -14.21 9.07 6.22
C ASP A 469 -14.39 10.04 7.40
N ASP A 470 -14.67 9.51 8.60
CA ASP A 470 -14.74 10.33 9.82
C ASP A 470 -13.38 10.95 10.18
N THR A 471 -12.29 10.21 9.95
CA THR A 471 -10.92 10.71 10.10
C THR A 471 -10.63 11.87 9.14
N ILE A 472 -11.04 11.74 7.86
CA ILE A 472 -10.90 12.80 6.85
C ILE A 472 -11.67 14.05 7.30
N LYS A 473 -12.93 13.86 7.72
CA LYS A 473 -13.77 14.95 8.22
C LYS A 473 -13.12 15.68 9.40
N ALA A 474 -12.72 14.95 10.43
CA ALA A 474 -12.10 15.49 11.62
C ALA A 474 -10.77 16.21 11.31
N SER A 475 -9.99 15.68 10.37
CA SER A 475 -8.74 16.30 9.93
C SER A 475 -8.96 17.63 9.22
N ILE A 476 -9.99 17.73 8.36
CA ILE A 476 -10.37 19.00 7.72
C ILE A 476 -10.78 20.04 8.78
N GLU A 477 -11.56 19.64 9.77
CA GLU A 477 -11.97 20.50 10.87
C GLU A 477 -10.74 20.96 11.70
N LYS A 478 -9.85 20.05 12.06
CA LYS A 478 -8.58 20.35 12.75
C LYS A 478 -7.72 21.33 11.96
N LEU A 479 -7.56 21.15 10.67
CA LEU A 479 -6.77 22.07 9.82
C LEU A 479 -7.40 23.45 9.71
N LYS A 480 -8.74 23.55 9.75
CA LYS A 480 -9.44 24.85 9.86
C LYS A 480 -9.15 25.54 11.19
N GLU A 481 -9.25 24.82 12.31
CA GLU A 481 -8.94 25.34 13.64
C GLU A 481 -7.51 25.84 13.75
N LEU A 482 -6.55 25.13 13.14
CA LEU A 482 -5.14 25.50 13.11
C LEU A 482 -4.81 26.62 12.11
N GLY A 483 -5.75 27.02 11.23
CA GLY A 483 -5.53 27.97 10.16
C GLY A 483 -4.59 27.46 9.04
N GLU A 484 -4.50 26.15 8.88
CA GLU A 484 -3.59 25.49 7.93
C GLU A 484 -4.30 24.91 6.70
N LEU A 485 -5.65 24.87 6.65
CA LEU A 485 -6.38 24.20 5.57
C LEU A 485 -6.05 24.78 4.18
N SER A 486 -5.95 26.10 4.05
CA SER A 486 -5.62 26.76 2.77
C SER A 486 -4.16 26.54 2.31
N LYS A 487 -3.30 26.01 3.19
CA LYS A 487 -1.88 25.72 2.93
C LYS A 487 -1.61 24.23 2.83
N THR A 488 -2.64 23.40 2.91
CA THR A 488 -2.54 21.94 2.92
C THR A 488 -3.26 21.36 1.72
N LEU A 489 -2.55 20.58 0.92
CA LEU A 489 -3.14 19.71 -0.08
C LEU A 489 -3.57 18.41 0.62
N ILE A 490 -4.85 18.08 0.50
CA ILE A 490 -5.41 16.82 0.99
C ILE A 490 -5.72 15.95 -0.23
N VAL A 491 -5.13 14.75 -0.27
CA VAL A 491 -5.39 13.75 -1.30
C VAL A 491 -5.90 12.50 -0.62
N VAL A 492 -6.98 11.91 -1.13
CA VAL A 492 -7.56 10.66 -0.65
C VAL A 492 -7.62 9.68 -1.82
N THR A 493 -7.03 8.52 -1.69
CA THR A 493 -7.05 7.47 -2.72
C THR A 493 -7.02 6.08 -2.10
N ALA A 494 -6.99 5.06 -2.93
CA ALA A 494 -6.60 3.70 -2.57
C ALA A 494 -5.29 3.35 -3.27
N ASP A 495 -4.61 2.34 -2.78
CA ASP A 495 -3.40 1.79 -3.40
C ASP A 495 -3.75 0.80 -4.52
N HIS A 496 -4.82 0.02 -4.35
CA HIS A 496 -5.41 -0.87 -5.36
C HIS A 496 -6.91 -1.09 -5.08
N GLY A 497 -7.58 -1.86 -5.93
CA GLY A 497 -8.94 -2.31 -5.71
C GLY A 497 -9.00 -3.69 -5.06
N HIS A 498 -10.18 -4.04 -4.55
CA HIS A 498 -10.46 -5.35 -3.99
C HIS A 498 -11.77 -5.92 -4.54
N GLY A 499 -11.92 -7.25 -4.53
CA GLY A 499 -13.08 -7.94 -5.06
C GLY A 499 -14.31 -7.80 -4.16
N PHE A 500 -14.97 -6.64 -4.22
CA PHE A 500 -16.21 -6.37 -3.50
C PHE A 500 -17.26 -5.80 -4.44
N ASP A 501 -18.48 -6.34 -4.38
CA ASP A 501 -19.64 -5.74 -5.02
C ASP A 501 -20.94 -6.13 -4.30
N VAL A 502 -22.01 -5.41 -4.61
CA VAL A 502 -23.39 -5.78 -4.26
C VAL A 502 -24.13 -6.09 -5.55
N MET A 503 -24.52 -7.35 -5.71
CA MET A 503 -25.08 -7.85 -6.96
C MET A 503 -26.56 -8.18 -6.80
N GLY A 504 -27.36 -7.82 -7.80
CA GLY A 504 -28.77 -8.12 -7.86
C GLY A 504 -29.45 -7.44 -9.03
N SER A 505 -30.65 -7.88 -9.31
CA SER A 505 -31.51 -7.26 -10.33
C SER A 505 -32.99 -7.38 -9.96
N VAL A 506 -33.81 -6.53 -10.55
CA VAL A 506 -35.26 -6.68 -10.46
C VAL A 506 -35.67 -8.00 -11.13
N ASP A 507 -36.46 -8.83 -10.43
CA ASP A 507 -37.03 -10.02 -11.04
C ASP A 507 -38.08 -9.62 -12.07
N THR A 508 -37.63 -9.52 -13.31
CA THR A 508 -38.48 -9.11 -14.45
C THR A 508 -39.59 -10.11 -14.74
N LYS A 509 -39.37 -11.39 -14.43
CA LYS A 509 -40.44 -12.42 -14.60
C LYS A 509 -41.52 -12.22 -13.54
N TYR A 510 -41.15 -12.00 -12.29
CA TYR A 510 -42.08 -11.69 -11.24
C TYR A 510 -42.89 -10.41 -11.53
N MET A 511 -42.23 -9.35 -11.95
CA MET A 511 -42.85 -8.10 -12.31
C MET A 511 -43.80 -8.25 -13.52
N ALA A 512 -43.40 -8.98 -14.57
CA ALA A 512 -44.18 -9.23 -15.76
C ALA A 512 -45.43 -10.11 -15.48
N ALA A 513 -45.33 -11.00 -14.52
CA ALA A 513 -46.48 -11.86 -14.12
C ALA A 513 -47.61 -11.10 -13.41
N GLN A 514 -47.37 -9.84 -13.02
CA GLN A 514 -48.40 -9.02 -12.37
C GLN A 514 -49.39 -8.50 -13.36
N THR A 515 -50.62 -9.04 -13.32
CA THR A 515 -51.66 -8.83 -14.37
C THR A 515 -52.48 -7.55 -14.21
N ASP A 516 -52.53 -6.98 -13.04
CA ASP A 516 -53.31 -5.77 -12.77
C ASP A 516 -52.51 -4.71 -12.01
N GLN A 517 -53.00 -3.49 -12.02
CA GLN A 517 -52.29 -2.33 -11.47
C GLN A 517 -52.07 -2.44 -9.93
N ARG A 518 -52.98 -3.08 -9.21
CA ARG A 518 -52.83 -3.25 -7.77
C ARG A 518 -51.73 -4.25 -7.47
N LYS A 519 -51.65 -5.37 -8.21
CA LYS A 519 -50.57 -6.36 -8.05
C LYS A 519 -49.25 -5.79 -8.43
N LYS A 520 -49.16 -5.01 -9.54
CA LYS A 520 -47.93 -4.29 -9.93
C LYS A 520 -47.45 -3.36 -8.81
N ARG A 521 -48.39 -2.62 -8.22
CA ARG A 521 -48.07 -1.72 -7.10
C ARG A 521 -47.55 -2.49 -5.88
N ASN A 522 -48.20 -3.63 -5.56
CA ASN A 522 -47.75 -4.47 -4.46
C ASN A 522 -46.37 -5.09 -4.71
N ALA A 523 -46.08 -5.46 -5.96
CA ALA A 523 -44.77 -5.95 -6.35
C ALA A 523 -43.69 -4.88 -6.15
N VAL A 524 -43.96 -3.62 -6.47
CA VAL A 524 -43.05 -2.51 -6.17
C VAL A 524 -42.78 -2.39 -4.67
N GLY A 525 -43.84 -2.53 -3.84
CA GLY A 525 -43.72 -2.52 -2.39
C GLY A 525 -42.78 -3.63 -1.83
N VAL A 526 -42.73 -4.79 -2.52
CA VAL A 526 -41.76 -5.85 -2.17
C VAL A 526 -40.35 -5.38 -2.36
N TYR A 527 -40.04 -4.61 -3.41
CA TYR A 527 -38.70 -4.05 -3.64
C TYR A 527 -38.38 -2.89 -2.67
N GLU A 528 -39.36 -2.07 -2.32
CA GLU A 528 -39.18 -1.04 -1.28
C GLU A 528 -38.77 -1.65 0.07
N GLN A 529 -39.29 -2.84 0.41
CA GLN A 529 -38.96 -3.56 1.63
C GLN A 529 -37.67 -4.38 1.53
N SER A 530 -36.97 -4.30 0.43
CA SER A 530 -35.73 -5.10 0.17
C SER A 530 -34.54 -4.72 1.02
N GLY A 531 -34.56 -3.56 1.68
CA GLY A 531 -33.51 -3.10 2.57
C GLY A 531 -32.40 -2.27 1.90
N LEU A 532 -32.38 -2.13 0.57
CA LEU A 532 -31.40 -1.25 -0.09
C LEU A 532 -31.65 0.23 0.13
N SER A 533 -32.92 0.62 0.19
CA SER A 533 -33.33 2.00 0.43
C SER A 533 -33.63 2.29 1.88
N GLU A 534 -33.68 1.27 2.72
CA GLU A 534 -33.94 1.38 4.14
C GLU A 534 -33.30 0.20 4.88
N TYR A 535 -32.63 0.47 6.00
CA TYR A 535 -32.22 -0.59 6.90
C TYR A 535 -33.46 -1.14 7.57
N ILE A 536 -33.83 -2.37 7.22
CA ILE A 536 -34.90 -3.06 7.91
C ILE A 536 -34.37 -3.46 9.28
N ASN A 537 -34.91 -2.79 10.25
CA ASN A 537 -34.69 -3.08 11.64
C ASN A 537 -35.71 -4.10 12.13
N THR A 538 -35.27 -5.26 12.53
CA THR A 538 -36.08 -6.23 13.24
C THR A 538 -36.09 -6.03 14.76
N GLY A 539 -35.51 -4.94 15.24
CA GLY A 539 -35.33 -4.53 16.63
C GLY A 539 -34.80 -3.12 16.74
N ASP A 540 -34.51 -2.64 17.91
CA ASP A 540 -33.92 -1.31 18.10
C ASP A 540 -32.50 -1.24 17.47
N LEU A 541 -32.39 -0.52 16.36
CA LEU A 541 -31.09 -0.23 15.76
C LEU A 541 -30.30 0.70 16.69
N THR A 542 -29.37 0.14 17.38
CA THR A 542 -28.34 0.92 18.04
C THR A 542 -27.29 1.28 16.97
N TYR A 543 -27.23 2.55 16.64
CA TYR A 543 -26.11 3.12 15.90
C TYR A 543 -25.06 3.55 16.89
N THR A 544 -23.84 3.23 16.60
CA THR A 544 -22.71 3.78 17.35
C THR A 544 -22.53 5.25 16.99
N GLU A 545 -22.21 6.07 17.97
CA GLU A 545 -21.82 7.45 17.77
C GLU A 545 -20.57 7.49 16.85
N GLY A 546 -20.54 8.40 15.90
CA GLY A 546 -19.44 8.49 14.92
C GLY A 546 -19.80 7.87 13.58
N SER A 547 -19.28 6.72 13.23
CA SER A 547 -19.42 6.10 11.90
C SER A 547 -20.84 5.58 11.58
N HIS A 548 -21.75 5.58 12.56
CA HIS A 548 -23.15 5.17 12.39
C HIS A 548 -23.35 3.79 11.77
N PHE A 549 -22.45 2.83 12.05
CA PHE A 549 -22.55 1.49 11.52
C PHE A 549 -23.76 0.76 12.16
N PRO A 550 -24.70 0.18 11.37
CA PRO A 550 -25.83 -0.53 11.91
C PRO A 550 -25.44 -1.94 12.36
N THR A 551 -26.10 -2.44 13.40
CA THR A 551 -25.90 -3.82 13.88
C THR A 551 -26.61 -4.87 13.03
N ASN A 552 -27.63 -4.48 12.26
CA ASN A 552 -28.42 -5.35 11.39
C ASN A 552 -28.71 -4.67 10.05
N TRP A 553 -28.54 -5.42 9.00
CA TRP A 553 -28.91 -5.03 7.64
C TRP A 553 -29.29 -6.29 6.83
N THR A 554 -30.45 -6.31 6.22
CA THR A 554 -30.93 -7.44 5.43
C THR A 554 -31.24 -7.00 4.00
N PRO A 555 -30.24 -6.89 3.12
CA PRO A 555 -30.50 -6.63 1.72
C PRO A 555 -31.02 -7.89 1.03
N ARG A 556 -31.89 -7.73 0.04
CA ARG A 556 -32.26 -8.82 -0.87
C ARG A 556 -31.22 -9.13 -1.93
N TYR A 557 -30.07 -8.51 -1.85
CA TYR A 557 -29.00 -8.64 -2.81
C TYR A 557 -27.80 -9.30 -2.15
N ALA A 558 -27.09 -10.10 -2.91
CA ALA A 558 -25.87 -10.72 -2.44
C ALA A 558 -24.74 -9.67 -2.32
N LEU A 559 -24.06 -9.68 -1.19
CA LEU A 559 -22.77 -9.01 -1.04
C LEU A 559 -21.67 -9.94 -1.52
N PHE A 560 -20.79 -9.41 -2.32
CA PHE A 560 -19.75 -10.17 -2.99
C PHE A 560 -18.37 -9.65 -2.57
N ALA A 561 -17.75 -10.37 -1.64
CA ALA A 561 -16.51 -9.89 -1.00
C ALA A 561 -15.22 -10.44 -1.61
N GLY A 562 -15.30 -11.24 -2.65
CA GLY A 562 -14.13 -11.78 -3.33
C GLY A 562 -14.49 -12.77 -4.40
N THR A 563 -13.85 -12.66 -5.55
CA THR A 563 -14.12 -13.56 -6.68
C THR A 563 -13.28 -14.83 -6.66
N ALA A 564 -12.19 -14.84 -5.89
CA ALA A 564 -11.32 -16.00 -5.79
C ALA A 564 -11.73 -16.98 -4.70
N ALA A 565 -12.42 -16.51 -3.68
CA ALA A 565 -13.03 -17.41 -2.72
C ALA A 565 -14.21 -18.08 -3.38
N SER A 566 -14.39 -19.36 -3.18
CA SER A 566 -15.59 -20.09 -3.58
C SER A 566 -16.79 -19.43 -2.92
N THR A 567 -17.53 -18.72 -3.74
CA THR A 567 -18.55 -17.79 -3.28
C THR A 567 -19.93 -18.22 -3.66
N ASP A 568 -20.30 -19.40 -3.27
CA ASP A 568 -21.70 -19.72 -3.16
C ASP A 568 -22.16 -19.22 -1.80
N ARG A 569 -22.72 -18.00 -1.73
CA ARG A 569 -23.22 -17.41 -0.50
C ARG A 569 -24.67 -17.03 -0.63
N ARG A 570 -25.43 -17.40 0.37
CA ARG A 570 -26.73 -16.82 0.61
C ARG A 570 -26.54 -15.66 1.58
N GLU A 571 -26.64 -14.46 1.06
CA GLU A 571 -26.41 -13.29 1.86
C GLU A 571 -27.72 -12.78 2.47
N ASN A 572 -27.73 -12.82 3.77
CA ASN A 572 -28.58 -11.98 4.59
C ASN A 572 -27.63 -11.24 5.52
N TYR A 573 -27.54 -9.94 5.37
CA TYR A 573 -26.47 -9.20 6.02
C TYR A 573 -26.74 -9.08 7.52
N ARG A 574 -25.94 -9.80 8.29
CA ARG A 574 -25.82 -9.60 9.74
C ARG A 574 -24.38 -9.26 10.04
N VAL A 575 -24.21 -8.27 10.89
CA VAL A 575 -22.88 -7.92 11.37
C VAL A 575 -22.37 -9.02 12.30
N HIS A 576 -21.22 -9.58 11.98
CA HIS A 576 -20.65 -10.71 12.71
C HIS A 576 -19.82 -10.24 13.89
N GLN A 577 -20.34 -10.45 15.10
CA GLN A 577 -19.65 -10.08 16.34
C GLN A 577 -18.34 -10.85 16.55
N GLY A 578 -18.35 -12.13 16.27
CA GLY A 578 -17.23 -13.05 16.61
C GLY A 578 -16.10 -13.13 15.57
N GLY A 579 -16.13 -12.33 14.53
CA GLY A 579 -15.08 -12.37 13.51
C GLY A 579 -15.60 -12.43 12.07
N PRO A 580 -14.74 -12.80 11.12
CA PRO A 580 -15.11 -12.85 9.71
C PRO A 580 -16.20 -13.90 9.43
N ARG A 581 -16.86 -13.75 8.30
CA ARG A 581 -17.78 -14.76 7.78
C ARG A 581 -17.03 -16.04 7.49
N LEU A 582 -17.70 -17.17 7.73
CA LEU A 582 -17.07 -18.45 7.53
C LEU A 582 -16.88 -18.75 6.05
N PRO A 583 -15.73 -19.36 5.66
CA PRO A 583 -15.50 -19.79 4.29
C PRO A 583 -16.63 -20.72 3.81
N THR A 584 -16.89 -20.70 2.51
CA THR A 584 -17.79 -21.67 1.88
C THR A 584 -17.30 -23.10 2.11
N THR A 585 -18.21 -24.02 2.24
CA THR A 585 -17.91 -25.42 2.54
C THR A 585 -18.45 -26.34 1.45
N ASN A 586 -17.74 -27.44 1.22
CA ASN A 586 -18.28 -28.54 0.45
C ASN A 586 -19.25 -29.33 1.34
N THR A 587 -20.52 -29.36 0.96
CA THR A 587 -21.55 -30.03 1.75
C THR A 587 -21.72 -31.48 1.30
N PRO A 588 -21.65 -32.47 2.20
CA PRO A 588 -21.88 -33.87 1.83
C PRO A 588 -23.22 -34.08 1.13
N GLY A 589 -23.22 -34.80 0.02
CA GLY A 589 -24.41 -35.10 -0.78
C GLY A 589 -24.70 -34.10 -1.90
N ARG A 590 -23.89 -33.04 -2.06
CA ARG A 590 -23.87 -32.17 -3.22
C ARG A 590 -22.70 -32.50 -4.14
N ALA A 591 -22.68 -31.95 -5.36
CA ALA A 591 -21.60 -32.20 -6.29
C ALA A 591 -20.24 -31.84 -5.66
N SER A 592 -19.20 -32.64 -5.92
CA SER A 592 -17.88 -32.47 -5.29
C SER A 592 -17.20 -31.14 -5.63
N ASP A 593 -17.61 -30.53 -6.73
CA ASP A 593 -17.01 -29.31 -7.27
C ASP A 593 -17.80 -28.05 -6.84
N ASP A 594 -18.93 -28.24 -6.14
CA ASP A 594 -19.77 -27.13 -5.67
C ASP A 594 -19.41 -26.75 -4.25
N TYR A 595 -19.21 -25.48 -4.03
CA TYR A 595 -19.02 -24.85 -2.72
C TYR A 595 -20.24 -24.01 -2.38
N TYR A 596 -20.67 -24.12 -1.14
CA TYR A 596 -21.89 -23.46 -0.66
C TYR A 596 -21.58 -22.59 0.53
N ALA A 597 -22.42 -21.58 0.76
CA ALA A 597 -22.35 -20.79 1.98
C ALA A 597 -22.33 -21.70 3.21
N ASN A 598 -21.50 -21.37 4.20
CA ASN A 598 -21.49 -22.11 5.44
C ASN A 598 -22.89 -22.07 6.08
N ASP A 599 -23.39 -23.17 6.60
CA ASP A 599 -24.74 -23.26 7.18
C ASP A 599 -24.98 -22.24 8.31
N LYS A 600 -23.90 -21.81 8.99
CA LYS A 600 -23.99 -20.77 10.03
C LYS A 600 -24.16 -19.36 9.47
N ASP A 601 -23.70 -19.12 8.26
CA ASP A 601 -23.77 -17.84 7.54
C ASP A 601 -24.88 -17.82 6.49
N GLY A 602 -25.29 -18.98 6.00
CA GLY A 602 -26.33 -19.13 4.99
C GLY A 602 -27.70 -18.68 5.49
N GLN A 603 -28.44 -17.98 4.63
CA GLN A 603 -29.80 -17.55 4.93
C GLN A 603 -30.76 -18.17 3.90
N PRO A 604 -31.91 -18.72 4.34
CA PRO A 604 -32.89 -19.35 3.45
C PRO A 604 -33.39 -18.45 2.33
N ASP A 605 -33.53 -17.16 2.64
CA ASP A 605 -34.07 -16.13 1.72
C ASP A 605 -32.99 -15.38 0.95
N GLY A 606 -31.72 -15.70 1.16
CA GLY A 606 -30.60 -15.03 0.50
C GLY A 606 -30.41 -15.50 -0.95
N PHE A 607 -29.70 -14.71 -1.72
CA PHE A 607 -29.25 -15.09 -3.07
C PHE A 607 -28.07 -16.04 -3.00
N VAL A 608 -27.98 -16.93 -3.97
CA VAL A 608 -26.82 -17.78 -4.19
C VAL A 608 -25.95 -17.13 -5.26
N VAL A 609 -24.69 -16.89 -4.95
CA VAL A 609 -23.70 -16.34 -5.88
C VAL A 609 -22.58 -17.35 -6.05
N ASN A 610 -22.40 -17.85 -7.26
CA ASN A 610 -21.34 -18.78 -7.58
C ASN A 610 -20.06 -18.03 -7.91
N GLY A 611 -18.95 -18.46 -7.31
CA GLY A 611 -17.63 -17.94 -7.64
C GLY A 611 -17.17 -18.38 -9.02
N THR A 612 -16.38 -17.55 -9.68
CA THR A 612 -15.88 -17.78 -11.03
C THR A 612 -14.38 -18.09 -11.09
N LEU A 613 -13.70 -18.05 -9.94
CA LEU A 613 -12.25 -18.25 -9.83
C LEU A 613 -11.93 -19.55 -9.06
N PRO A 614 -10.62 -19.91 -9.00
CA PRO A 614 -10.22 -21.21 -8.42
C PRO A 614 -10.85 -21.48 -7.06
N LEU A 615 -11.48 -22.64 -6.94
CA LEU A 615 -12.23 -23.05 -5.75
C LEU A 615 -11.33 -23.38 -4.55
N ASP A 616 -10.03 -23.50 -4.77
CA ASP A 616 -9.02 -23.79 -3.75
C ASP A 616 -8.50 -22.54 -3.03
N GLN A 617 -8.93 -21.36 -3.44
CA GLN A 617 -8.55 -20.11 -2.78
C GLN A 617 -9.42 -19.85 -1.55
N SER A 618 -8.77 -19.67 -0.41
CA SER A 618 -9.44 -19.46 0.88
C SER A 618 -9.63 -17.99 1.27
N GLN A 619 -9.15 -17.07 0.46
CA GLN A 619 -9.18 -15.62 0.76
C GLN A 619 -9.67 -14.80 -0.42
N GLY A 620 -10.21 -13.62 -0.14
CA GLY A 620 -10.50 -12.61 -1.14
C GLY A 620 -9.23 -12.07 -1.80
N VAL A 621 -9.37 -11.53 -3.00
CA VAL A 621 -8.24 -11.06 -3.82
C VAL A 621 -8.44 -9.63 -4.30
N HIS A 622 -7.34 -9.00 -4.67
CA HIS A 622 -7.36 -7.69 -5.32
C HIS A 622 -8.06 -7.75 -6.68
N SER A 623 -8.59 -6.64 -7.10
CA SER A 623 -9.28 -6.51 -8.39
C SER A 623 -8.58 -5.50 -9.30
N LEU A 624 -8.62 -5.79 -10.61
CA LEU A 624 -8.22 -4.83 -11.63
C LEU A 624 -9.34 -3.80 -11.81
N THR A 625 -9.26 -2.74 -11.06
CA THR A 625 -10.14 -1.58 -11.19
C THR A 625 -9.36 -0.31 -10.93
N ASP A 626 -9.77 0.76 -11.59
CA ASP A 626 -9.28 2.07 -11.20
C ASP A 626 -9.77 2.40 -9.79
N VAL A 627 -8.93 3.07 -9.02
CA VAL A 627 -9.29 3.55 -7.70
C VAL A 627 -9.61 5.05 -7.73
N PRO A 628 -10.54 5.53 -6.89
CA PRO A 628 -10.89 6.95 -6.87
C PRO A 628 -9.75 7.78 -6.27
N VAL A 629 -9.58 8.99 -6.79
CA VAL A 629 -8.65 10.00 -6.28
C VAL A 629 -9.43 11.29 -5.99
N PHE A 630 -9.60 11.61 -4.71
CA PHE A 630 -10.23 12.85 -4.29
C PHE A 630 -9.15 13.86 -3.88
N ALA A 631 -9.30 15.10 -4.27
CA ALA A 631 -8.35 16.16 -3.89
C ALA A 631 -9.04 17.44 -3.44
N MET A 632 -8.44 18.08 -2.43
CA MET A 632 -8.87 19.37 -1.88
C MET A 632 -7.66 20.20 -1.48
N GLY A 633 -7.67 21.49 -1.77
CA GLY A 633 -6.63 22.43 -1.41
C GLY A 633 -5.78 22.91 -2.59
N PRO A 634 -4.59 23.48 -2.35
CA PRO A 634 -3.72 23.92 -3.44
C PRO A 634 -3.40 22.83 -4.44
N CYS A 635 -3.43 23.09 -5.74
CA CYS A 635 -3.19 22.17 -6.86
C CYS A 635 -4.20 21.01 -6.99
N GLN A 636 -5.33 21.06 -6.33
CA GLN A 636 -6.33 19.98 -6.42
C GLN A 636 -6.71 19.64 -7.86
N GLU A 637 -6.66 20.61 -8.77
CA GLU A 637 -6.99 20.45 -10.19
C GLU A 637 -6.12 19.42 -10.93
N LEU A 638 -4.93 19.13 -10.42
CA LEU A 638 -4.01 18.15 -11.02
C LEU A 638 -4.46 16.70 -10.80
N PHE A 639 -5.42 16.46 -9.91
CA PHE A 639 -5.85 15.12 -9.53
C PHE A 639 -7.15 14.65 -10.20
N GLY A 640 -7.68 15.44 -11.15
CA GLY A 640 -8.88 15.09 -11.91
C GLY A 640 -8.59 14.20 -13.11
N GLY A 641 -9.67 13.58 -13.65
CA GLY A 641 -9.57 12.70 -14.83
C GLY A 641 -9.07 11.30 -14.50
N VAL A 642 -8.67 10.56 -15.54
CA VAL A 642 -8.04 9.24 -15.41
C VAL A 642 -6.54 9.40 -15.52
N GLN A 643 -5.82 8.88 -14.57
CA GLN A 643 -4.36 9.00 -14.47
C GLN A 643 -3.72 7.67 -14.05
N ASN A 644 -2.42 7.59 -14.17
CA ASN A 644 -1.68 6.47 -13.61
C ASN A 644 -1.37 6.75 -12.13
N ASN A 645 -1.26 5.74 -11.27
CA ASN A 645 -0.95 5.97 -9.85
C ASN A 645 0.41 6.68 -9.64
N ILE A 646 1.36 6.56 -10.56
CA ILE A 646 2.61 7.35 -10.54
C ILE A 646 2.37 8.85 -10.68
N ASP A 647 1.31 9.27 -11.37
CA ASP A 647 1.00 10.69 -11.57
C ASP A 647 0.66 11.38 -10.24
N ILE A 648 0.15 10.63 -9.26
CA ILE A 648 -0.13 11.13 -7.90
C ILE A 648 1.17 11.64 -7.25
N PHE A 649 2.28 10.87 -7.37
CA PHE A 649 3.60 11.32 -6.91
C PHE A 649 4.02 12.63 -7.59
N PHE A 650 3.96 12.66 -8.93
CA PHE A 650 4.39 13.84 -9.68
C PHE A 650 3.54 15.07 -9.37
N ASN A 651 2.23 14.89 -9.20
CA ASN A 651 1.31 15.97 -8.83
C ASN A 651 1.59 16.52 -7.43
N MET A 652 1.83 15.64 -6.44
CA MET A 652 2.25 16.06 -5.09
C MET A 652 3.61 16.75 -5.11
N ALA A 653 4.59 16.19 -5.83
CA ALA A 653 5.92 16.75 -5.96
C ALA A 653 5.90 18.12 -6.65
N ASN A 654 5.05 18.30 -7.67
CA ASN A 654 4.83 19.58 -8.35
C ASN A 654 4.26 20.64 -7.37
N CYS A 655 3.26 20.26 -6.58
CA CYS A 655 2.68 21.16 -5.57
C CYS A 655 3.67 21.57 -4.49
N LEU A 656 4.53 20.66 -4.07
CA LEU A 656 5.59 20.93 -3.11
C LEU A 656 6.79 21.66 -3.74
N GLY A 657 6.86 21.82 -5.08
CA GLY A 657 8.00 22.40 -5.77
C GLY A 657 9.30 21.61 -5.54
N LEU A 658 9.25 20.28 -5.61
CA LEU A 658 10.37 19.40 -5.33
C LEU A 658 11.31 19.18 -6.55
N SER A 659 10.87 19.57 -7.75
CA SER A 659 11.66 19.52 -8.97
C SER A 659 12.81 20.54 -8.91
N ARG A 660 13.92 20.18 -8.27
CA ARG A 660 15.08 21.08 -8.11
C ARG A 660 16.36 20.30 -8.26
N THR A 661 17.29 20.87 -8.99
CA THR A 661 18.69 20.45 -8.94
C THR A 661 19.29 20.75 -7.57
N ALA A 662 20.27 19.97 -7.14
CA ALA A 662 20.95 20.12 -5.84
C ALA A 662 21.59 21.52 -5.59
N HIS A 663 21.61 22.40 -6.59
CA HIS A 663 22.21 23.73 -6.55
C HIS A 663 21.22 24.89 -6.69
N GLY A 664 19.93 24.62 -6.89
CA GLY A 664 18.91 25.67 -6.98
C GLY A 664 18.60 26.25 -5.60
N LYS A 665 19.14 27.43 -5.28
CA LYS A 665 18.58 28.28 -4.22
C LYS A 665 17.21 28.78 -4.70
N GLY A 666 16.19 27.95 -4.57
CA GLY A 666 14.81 28.36 -4.83
C GLY A 666 14.39 29.38 -3.80
N GLN A 667 13.93 30.53 -4.26
CA GLN A 667 13.17 31.45 -3.42
C GLN A 667 11.86 30.75 -3.06
N ASP A 668 11.57 30.65 -1.78
CA ASP A 668 10.29 30.15 -1.28
C ASP A 668 9.27 31.30 -1.28
N PRO A 669 8.29 31.33 -2.20
CA PRO A 669 7.32 32.42 -2.27
C PRO A 669 6.23 32.33 -1.21
N ILE A 670 6.19 31.27 -0.41
CA ILE A 670 5.25 31.13 0.72
C ILE A 670 5.95 31.66 1.99
N GLY A 671 6.49 32.86 1.88
CA GLY A 671 6.97 33.61 3.02
C GLY A 671 5.80 34.24 3.78
N ASN A 672 5.75 33.99 5.10
CA ASN A 672 4.91 34.56 6.18
C ASN A 672 3.41 34.39 6.08
#